data_5e500204aa015e83ffc4baa051918dbe
#
_entry.id   5e500204aa015e83ffc4baa051918dbe
#
_cell.length_a   1.000
_cell.length_b   1.000
_cell.length_c   1.000
_cell.angle_alpha   90.00
_cell.angle_beta   90.00
_cell.angle_gamma   90.00
#
_symmetry.space_group_name_H-M   'P 1'
#
loop_
_entity.id
_entity.type
_entity.pdbx_description
1 polymer ?
#
loop_
_entity_poly.entity_id
_entity_poly.type
_entity_poly.pdbx_seq_one_letter_code
_entity_poly.pdbx_strand_id
1 'polypeptide(L)'
;MKRTFAAILYAMLALVVLDVVGLAQATAFPVTVSGVNVAGNKEIRAEEILKAASIKPGQVVSESDLKRAAQAVFDLGWFSEVVPEVDGAGTVLIRVVENPVVEKIEVSGNVNKEPFELLGITLLRTEIMSTDRIRGILRDNGVKTKQILSNASLKSGLEAVVKAYEDKGYTLIMVGNVEPGKTLKIEIIEGRVTENVVSGLVTVPESVPRALINLPIGECMKKAKLQEVVARLQASVYFSGVDIVPQQGTTPDSVRLVWTLTERMLLSTATGIAGIDLEGVTLFPKEIATASLKRLPQGPVTNFQLLESLEGLFNLYYQAGYVMVRFSNQGLDGGRIRVRVEEGLIGKIALKGNGSTKDYVILKNLEFKQGQVLSRDRLVVSYQALMALGYFKSVDLVPEWMGDQIAVSVSVVEEKNLGGINGSIAYSPESGGVVGKLDYKQKNLFGTGQDLSLSYSRGLLEDESAVWDLGYSTVSFFPSFRRVGFDVYRKTQQVTVVGEDKIEKEETFTTVGGSGSVSYPWSDYTALALTYKHEAVQAGSTPVWSSLDSLIAALRYDDVNNPRFPTTGSRRAISVEKAGGFAPGIEFAKIDLNWIFFSTLRVDLPFLAERSQVAAIRLSCGFGVDLPFSQLYDFGGPTTIRGVDTSSVQRFCLMNLEYRVALVEGLTATLFFDGGVDLDHVNAEGTKTAVGLELGIEAAGMYVRLDMCWQLGTGMSLVPRFEFGFSPMF
;
A
#
# COMPACT_ATOMS: atom_id res chain seq x y z
N MET A 1 -2.37 21.55 -9.85
CA MET A 1 -1.23 21.60 -8.90
C MET A 1 0.12 21.19 -9.50
N LYS A 2 0.28 20.11 -10.29
CA LYS A 2 1.61 19.73 -10.86
C LYS A 2 2.23 20.72 -11.86
N ARG A 3 1.46 21.58 -12.52
CA ARG A 3 1.96 22.52 -13.54
C ARG A 3 2.46 23.86 -12.98
N THR A 4 2.03 24.29 -11.80
CA THR A 4 2.42 25.57 -11.19
C THR A 4 3.73 25.45 -10.41
N PHE A 5 4.02 24.29 -9.81
CA PHE A 5 5.26 24.05 -9.07
C PHE A 5 6.50 23.88 -9.95
N ALA A 6 6.35 23.29 -11.15
CA ALA A 6 7.43 23.19 -12.12
C ALA A 6 7.86 24.55 -12.67
N ALA A 7 6.96 25.53 -12.73
CA ALA A 7 7.25 26.86 -13.26
C ALA A 7 8.11 27.71 -12.31
N ILE A 8 8.00 27.55 -11.01
CA ILE A 8 8.79 28.33 -10.01
C ILE A 8 10.22 27.78 -9.94
N LEU A 9 10.41 26.45 -10.03
CA LEU A 9 11.74 25.83 -10.08
C LEU A 9 12.47 26.16 -11.39
N TYR A 10 11.73 26.30 -12.50
CA TYR A 10 12.28 26.76 -13.79
C TYR A 10 12.65 28.24 -13.78
N ALA A 11 11.93 29.09 -13.04
CA ALA A 11 12.18 30.51 -12.96
C ALA A 11 13.43 30.83 -12.14
N MET A 12 13.75 30.08 -11.08
CA MET A 12 14.96 30.30 -10.27
C MET A 12 16.23 29.77 -10.95
N LEU A 13 16.17 28.74 -11.78
CA LEU A 13 17.31 28.27 -12.57
C LEU A 13 17.52 29.07 -13.87
N ALA A 14 16.50 29.79 -14.35
CA ALA A 14 16.56 30.59 -15.58
C ALA A 14 17.04 32.08 -15.35
N LEU A 15 17.14 32.53 -14.12
CA LEU A 15 17.42 33.92 -13.80
C LEU A 15 18.92 34.28 -13.67
N VAL A 16 19.82 33.31 -14.00
CA VAL A 16 21.28 33.56 -14.02
C VAL A 16 21.85 33.68 -15.44
N VAL A 17 21.03 33.71 -16.47
CA VAL A 17 21.48 33.74 -17.87
C VAL A 17 21.14 35.07 -18.57
N LEU A 18 21.26 36.22 -17.91
CA LEU A 18 21.22 37.52 -18.63
C LEU A 18 21.96 38.56 -17.82
N ASP A 19 23.25 38.70 -18.06
CA ASP A 19 23.99 39.95 -18.24
C ASP A 19 25.50 39.70 -18.16
N VAL A 20 26.15 39.41 -19.25
CA VAL A 20 27.47 39.92 -19.58
C VAL A 20 27.62 39.88 -21.10
N VAL A 21 27.23 40.94 -21.78
CA VAL A 21 27.69 41.18 -23.13
C VAL A 21 29.03 41.88 -23.05
N GLY A 22 30.11 41.12 -22.95
CA GLY A 22 31.43 41.56 -23.30
C GLY A 22 31.55 41.68 -24.83
N LEU A 23 31.85 42.86 -25.34
CA LEU A 23 32.11 43.11 -26.74
C LEU A 23 33.29 42.25 -27.26
N ALA A 24 32.99 41.01 -27.71
CA ALA A 24 33.87 40.27 -28.60
C ALA A 24 33.50 40.64 -30.02
N GLN A 25 34.50 40.89 -30.86
CA GLN A 25 34.34 41.19 -32.29
C GLN A 25 33.36 40.19 -32.93
N ALA A 26 32.32 40.71 -33.56
CA ALA A 26 31.28 39.88 -34.19
C ALA A 26 31.91 39.04 -35.33
N THR A 27 32.14 37.76 -35.04
CA THR A 27 32.49 36.77 -36.06
C THR A 27 31.24 36.52 -36.88
N ALA A 28 31.33 36.72 -38.21
CA ALA A 28 30.20 36.48 -39.10
C ALA A 28 30.00 34.96 -39.26
N PHE A 29 28.83 34.47 -38.86
CA PHE A 29 28.43 33.06 -39.07
C PHE A 29 27.86 32.83 -40.49
N PRO A 30 28.02 31.64 -41.09
CA PRO A 30 28.63 30.43 -40.55
C PRO A 30 30.18 30.45 -40.60
N VAL A 31 30.84 29.76 -39.64
CA VAL A 31 32.31 29.69 -39.50
C VAL A 31 32.78 28.24 -39.74
N THR A 32 33.87 28.08 -40.50
CA THR A 32 34.56 26.79 -40.60
C THR A 32 35.49 26.61 -39.42
N VAL A 33 35.27 25.56 -38.62
CA VAL A 33 36.03 25.27 -37.40
C VAL A 33 37.46 24.84 -37.77
N SER A 34 38.47 25.62 -37.34
CA SER A 34 39.88 25.29 -37.49
C SER A 34 40.40 24.39 -36.36
N GLY A 35 39.87 24.54 -35.16
CA GLY A 35 40.19 23.75 -33.97
C GLY A 35 39.18 23.95 -32.89
N VAL A 36 39.14 23.04 -31.89
CA VAL A 36 38.27 23.16 -30.71
C VAL A 36 39.10 23.00 -29.46
N ASN A 37 39.03 23.99 -28.59
CA ASN A 37 39.72 24.02 -27.30
C ASN A 37 38.76 24.16 -26.13
N VAL A 38 39.19 23.75 -24.95
CA VAL A 38 38.46 23.91 -23.69
C VAL A 38 39.28 24.73 -22.73
N ALA A 39 38.64 25.65 -22.03
CA ALA A 39 39.26 26.43 -20.96
C ALA A 39 38.38 26.49 -19.72
N GLY A 40 39.03 26.54 -18.54
CA GLY A 40 38.34 26.63 -17.24
C GLY A 40 38.06 25.29 -16.55
N ASN A 41 38.26 24.19 -17.23
CA ASN A 41 38.17 22.86 -16.63
C ASN A 41 39.37 22.59 -15.70
N LYS A 42 39.14 21.92 -14.57
CA LYS A 42 40.13 21.54 -13.55
C LYS A 42 40.09 20.05 -13.24
N GLU A 43 38.91 19.57 -12.87
CA GLU A 43 38.67 18.19 -12.47
C GLU A 43 38.08 17.36 -13.62
N ILE A 44 37.32 17.98 -14.51
CA ILE A 44 36.70 17.32 -15.66
C ILE A 44 37.67 17.34 -16.84
N ARG A 45 37.90 16.19 -17.47
CA ARG A 45 38.81 16.08 -18.59
C ARG A 45 38.28 16.81 -19.83
N ALA A 46 39.14 17.55 -20.50
CA ALA A 46 38.76 18.25 -21.73
C ALA A 46 38.16 17.34 -22.79
N GLU A 47 38.62 16.08 -22.86
CA GLU A 47 38.11 15.08 -23.81
C GLU A 47 36.61 14.80 -23.61
N GLU A 48 36.13 14.77 -22.38
CA GLU A 48 34.70 14.52 -22.06
C GLU A 48 33.84 15.71 -22.49
N ILE A 49 34.35 16.93 -22.29
CA ILE A 49 33.72 18.17 -22.73
C ILE A 49 33.63 18.26 -24.23
N LEU A 50 34.74 17.99 -24.93
CA LEU A 50 34.80 17.99 -26.38
C LEU A 50 33.89 16.91 -27.00
N LYS A 51 33.84 15.73 -26.38
CA LYS A 51 32.94 14.64 -26.80
C LYS A 51 31.48 15.04 -26.71
N ALA A 52 31.09 15.72 -25.63
CA ALA A 52 29.71 16.22 -25.43
C ALA A 52 29.40 17.34 -26.45
N ALA A 53 30.31 18.27 -26.65
CA ALA A 53 30.11 19.36 -27.58
C ALA A 53 29.94 18.91 -29.03
N SER A 54 30.50 17.75 -29.39
CA SER A 54 30.37 17.10 -30.71
C SER A 54 30.74 18.00 -31.91
N ILE A 55 31.63 19.00 -31.72
CA ILE A 55 32.15 19.87 -32.77
C ILE A 55 33.51 19.31 -33.23
N LYS A 56 33.74 19.29 -34.54
CA LYS A 56 34.96 18.73 -35.11
C LYS A 56 35.65 19.79 -36.00
N PRO A 57 36.99 19.77 -36.06
CA PRO A 57 37.73 20.56 -37.04
C PRO A 57 37.27 20.24 -38.47
N GLY A 58 37.13 21.25 -39.31
CA GLY A 58 36.61 21.18 -40.68
C GLY A 58 35.08 21.29 -40.79
N GLN A 59 34.34 21.28 -39.68
CA GLN A 59 32.90 21.45 -39.70
C GLN A 59 32.52 22.91 -39.88
N VAL A 60 31.46 23.16 -40.65
CA VAL A 60 30.87 24.52 -40.75
C VAL A 60 29.77 24.62 -39.66
N VAL A 61 29.90 25.58 -38.76
CA VAL A 61 28.99 25.80 -37.61
C VAL A 61 28.30 27.13 -37.70
N SER A 62 27.04 27.12 -37.33
CA SER A 62 26.24 28.32 -37.12
C SER A 62 26.27 28.73 -35.63
N GLU A 63 25.79 29.89 -35.30
CA GLU A 63 25.59 30.31 -33.86
C GLU A 63 24.66 29.32 -33.12
N SER A 64 23.62 28.81 -33.78
CA SER A 64 22.71 27.82 -33.18
C SER A 64 23.39 26.48 -32.91
N ASP A 65 24.40 26.08 -33.73
CA ASP A 65 25.17 24.87 -33.47
C ASP A 65 26.09 25.03 -32.25
N LEU A 66 26.70 26.18 -32.08
CA LEU A 66 27.49 26.51 -30.89
C LEU A 66 26.67 26.54 -29.62
N LYS A 67 25.48 27.15 -29.67
CA LYS A 67 24.53 27.14 -28.53
C LYS A 67 24.10 25.75 -28.17
N ARG A 68 23.85 24.91 -29.17
CA ARG A 68 23.47 23.47 -28.98
C ARG A 68 24.62 22.67 -28.38
N ALA A 69 25.83 22.91 -28.82
CA ALA A 69 27.05 22.29 -28.29
C ALA A 69 27.29 22.73 -26.81
N ALA A 70 27.15 24.02 -26.52
CA ALA A 70 27.23 24.51 -25.14
C ALA A 70 26.16 23.91 -24.25
N GLN A 71 24.93 23.82 -24.73
CA GLN A 71 23.84 23.12 -24.01
C GLN A 71 24.15 21.67 -23.74
N ALA A 72 24.68 20.93 -24.74
CA ALA A 72 25.05 19.53 -24.56
C ALA A 72 26.18 19.34 -23.53
N VAL A 73 27.13 20.28 -23.45
CA VAL A 73 28.16 20.29 -22.40
C VAL A 73 27.54 20.63 -21.04
N PHE A 74 26.65 21.61 -20.98
CA PHE A 74 25.94 21.99 -19.74
C PHE A 74 25.07 20.83 -19.21
N ASP A 75 24.44 20.08 -20.10
CA ASP A 75 23.59 18.93 -19.76
C ASP A 75 24.38 17.76 -19.16
N LEU A 76 25.73 17.76 -19.21
CA LEU A 76 26.56 16.85 -18.41
C LEU A 76 26.36 17.07 -16.89
N GLY A 77 25.88 18.28 -16.51
CA GLY A 77 25.50 18.61 -15.15
C GLY A 77 26.65 18.97 -14.22
N TRP A 78 27.88 19.06 -14.70
CA TRP A 78 29.07 19.38 -13.88
C TRP A 78 29.50 20.82 -13.94
N PHE A 79 28.78 21.67 -14.69
CA PHE A 79 29.15 23.05 -14.96
C PHE A 79 28.05 24.00 -14.48
N SER A 80 28.48 25.10 -13.88
CA SER A 80 27.61 26.25 -13.55
C SER A 80 27.46 27.18 -14.75
N GLU A 81 28.46 27.22 -15.64
CA GLU A 81 28.45 28.07 -16.83
C GLU A 81 29.21 27.36 -17.97
N VAL A 82 28.68 27.49 -19.18
CA VAL A 82 29.33 27.06 -20.42
C VAL A 82 29.12 28.11 -21.49
N VAL A 83 30.22 28.76 -21.91
CA VAL A 83 30.20 29.81 -22.93
C VAL A 83 31.05 29.37 -24.12
N PRO A 84 30.45 29.22 -25.30
CA PRO A 84 31.20 28.99 -26.53
C PRO A 84 31.68 30.36 -27.14
N GLU A 85 32.94 30.48 -27.40
CA GLU A 85 33.54 31.61 -28.07
C GLU A 85 34.17 31.15 -29.38
N VAL A 86 34.20 32.00 -30.40
CA VAL A 86 34.90 31.73 -31.65
C VAL A 86 35.83 32.88 -31.97
N ASP A 87 37.10 32.56 -32.22
CA ASP A 87 38.07 33.59 -32.62
C ASP A 87 38.04 33.89 -34.12
N GLY A 88 38.72 34.97 -34.54
CA GLY A 88 38.79 35.36 -35.95
C GLY A 88 39.48 34.36 -36.88
N ALA A 89 40.15 33.33 -36.35
CA ALA A 89 40.80 32.24 -37.08
C ALA A 89 39.91 30.98 -37.17
N GLY A 90 38.69 31.01 -36.67
CA GLY A 90 37.75 29.88 -36.68
C GLY A 90 37.97 28.85 -35.56
N THR A 91 38.80 29.17 -34.56
CA THR A 91 38.94 28.25 -33.40
C THR A 91 37.80 28.43 -32.43
N VAL A 92 37.12 27.36 -32.11
CA VAL A 92 36.03 27.33 -31.08
C VAL A 92 36.68 27.09 -29.73
N LEU A 93 36.48 28.04 -28.80
CA LEU A 93 36.84 27.88 -27.39
C LEU A 93 35.59 27.69 -26.55
N ILE A 94 35.49 26.51 -25.90
CA ILE A 94 34.44 26.21 -24.96
C ILE A 94 34.96 26.57 -23.57
N ARG A 95 34.53 27.73 -23.07
CA ARG A 95 34.83 28.14 -21.70
C ARG A 95 33.84 27.56 -20.75
N VAL A 96 34.31 26.86 -19.72
CA VAL A 96 33.49 26.23 -18.70
C VAL A 96 33.83 26.72 -17.31
N VAL A 97 32.84 26.79 -16.45
CA VAL A 97 33.01 26.98 -15.00
C VAL A 97 32.50 25.76 -14.31
N GLU A 98 33.40 24.96 -13.71
CA GLU A 98 33.04 23.77 -13.03
C GLU A 98 32.26 24.05 -11.72
N ASN A 99 31.29 23.21 -11.43
CA ASN A 99 30.62 23.22 -10.14
C ASN A 99 31.62 22.94 -9.00
N PRO A 100 31.36 23.38 -7.79
CA PRO A 100 32.26 23.15 -6.66
C PRO A 100 32.37 21.70 -6.28
N VAL A 101 33.54 21.28 -5.81
CA VAL A 101 33.70 19.99 -5.10
C VAL A 101 33.08 20.16 -3.72
N VAL A 102 32.07 19.33 -3.43
CA VAL A 102 31.35 19.37 -2.15
C VAL A 102 32.17 18.67 -1.07
N GLU A 103 32.58 19.39 -0.05
CA GLU A 103 33.29 18.85 1.13
C GLU A 103 32.28 18.48 2.24
N LYS A 104 31.21 19.28 2.40
CA LYS A 104 30.20 19.14 3.45
C LYS A 104 28.81 19.49 2.92
N ILE A 105 27.79 18.80 3.44
CA ILE A 105 26.38 19.13 3.18
C ILE A 105 25.76 19.63 4.49
N GLU A 106 25.26 20.86 4.49
CA GLU A 106 24.52 21.45 5.60
C GLU A 106 23.06 21.59 5.21
N VAL A 107 22.18 21.11 6.10
CA VAL A 107 20.73 21.18 5.94
C VAL A 107 20.18 21.99 7.10
N SER A 108 19.29 22.91 6.81
CA SER A 108 18.61 23.77 7.78
C SER A 108 17.10 23.83 7.52
N GLY A 109 16.32 24.30 8.49
CA GLY A 109 14.88 24.49 8.38
C GLY A 109 14.02 23.26 8.66
N ASN A 110 14.60 22.06 8.77
CA ASN A 110 13.94 20.82 9.15
C ASN A 110 13.83 20.70 10.69
N VAL A 111 13.06 21.58 11.32
CA VAL A 111 13.02 21.76 12.78
C VAL A 111 11.70 21.33 13.43
N ASN A 112 10.66 21.11 12.63
CA ASN A 112 9.36 20.76 13.17
C ASN A 112 9.32 19.31 13.63
N LYS A 113 8.50 19.07 14.66
CA LYS A 113 8.40 17.77 15.32
C LYS A 113 7.01 17.19 15.18
N GLU A 114 6.95 15.89 14.92
CA GLU A 114 5.71 15.12 14.96
C GLU A 114 5.59 14.31 16.27
N PRO A 115 4.37 14.09 16.79
CA PRO A 115 4.17 13.25 17.95
C PRO A 115 4.51 11.78 17.59
N PHE A 116 5.27 11.15 18.45
CA PHE A 116 5.46 9.72 18.44
C PHE A 116 4.45 9.07 19.39
N GLU A 117 3.50 8.33 18.83
CA GLU A 117 2.44 7.67 19.58
C GLU A 117 2.64 6.15 19.59
N LEU A 118 2.54 5.55 20.78
CA LEU A 118 2.49 4.12 20.98
C LEU A 118 1.21 3.77 21.72
N LEU A 119 0.38 2.89 21.17
CA LEU A 119 -0.92 2.51 21.73
C LEU A 119 -1.85 3.69 22.07
N GLY A 120 -1.80 4.76 21.26
CA GLY A 120 -2.58 5.98 21.48
C GLY A 120 -2.02 6.93 22.54
N ILE A 121 -0.82 6.68 23.07
CA ILE A 121 -0.12 7.54 24.03
C ILE A 121 1.05 8.22 23.33
N THR A 122 1.08 9.56 23.36
CA THR A 122 2.22 10.33 22.87
C THR A 122 3.39 10.19 23.84
N LEU A 123 4.43 9.47 23.45
CA LEU A 123 5.61 9.24 24.29
C LEU A 123 6.65 10.37 24.18
N LEU A 124 6.86 10.88 22.95
CA LEU A 124 7.81 11.97 22.68
C LEU A 124 7.49 12.65 21.34
N ARG A 125 8.17 13.74 21.03
CA ARG A 125 8.08 14.40 19.74
C ARG A 125 9.44 14.31 19.03
N THR A 126 9.47 13.75 17.82
CA THR A 126 10.65 13.60 16.96
C THR A 126 10.58 14.55 15.78
N GLU A 127 11.72 14.92 15.21
CA GLU A 127 11.77 15.70 13.97
C GLU A 127 10.99 14.96 12.87
N ILE A 128 10.23 15.69 12.05
CA ILE A 128 9.50 15.13 10.91
C ILE A 128 10.49 14.38 10.00
N MET A 129 11.66 14.99 9.75
CA MET A 129 12.76 14.35 9.04
C MET A 129 14.11 14.83 9.57
N SER A 130 14.96 13.91 10.01
CA SER A 130 16.26 14.26 10.53
C SER A 130 17.23 14.74 9.44
N THR A 131 18.15 15.61 9.83
CA THR A 131 19.21 16.12 8.93
C THR A 131 20.02 14.96 8.32
N ASP A 132 20.30 13.91 9.07
CA ASP A 132 21.06 12.75 8.58
C ASP A 132 20.27 11.93 7.54
N ARG A 133 18.95 11.88 7.70
CA ARG A 133 18.09 11.25 6.68
C ARG A 133 18.10 12.03 5.37
N ILE A 134 17.96 13.34 5.45
CA ILE A 134 18.02 14.20 4.26
C ILE A 134 19.38 14.03 3.56
N ARG A 135 20.47 14.03 4.31
CA ARG A 135 21.82 13.75 3.76
C ARG A 135 21.91 12.36 3.13
N GLY A 136 21.29 11.37 3.75
CA GLY A 136 21.19 10.01 3.20
C GLY A 136 20.51 9.98 1.83
N ILE A 137 19.33 10.58 1.73
CA ILE A 137 18.57 10.68 0.47
C ILE A 137 19.38 11.39 -0.62
N LEU A 138 20.02 12.52 -0.28
CA LEU A 138 20.87 13.27 -1.23
C LEU A 138 22.03 12.40 -1.74
N ARG A 139 22.70 11.67 -0.87
CA ARG A 139 23.80 10.75 -1.21
C ARG A 139 23.34 9.62 -2.12
N ASP A 140 22.19 9.00 -1.81
CA ASP A 140 21.64 7.90 -2.56
C ASP A 140 21.22 8.34 -3.98
N ASN A 141 20.94 9.64 -4.16
CA ASN A 141 20.66 10.26 -5.47
C ASN A 141 21.91 10.92 -6.11
N GLY A 142 23.12 10.57 -5.66
CA GLY A 142 24.37 10.95 -6.32
C GLY A 142 24.99 12.25 -5.82
N VAL A 143 24.44 12.94 -4.80
CA VAL A 143 25.07 14.10 -4.18
C VAL A 143 26.06 13.62 -3.11
N LYS A 144 27.32 13.45 -3.51
CA LYS A 144 28.37 12.87 -2.65
C LYS A 144 29.41 13.92 -2.25
N THR A 145 29.97 13.77 -1.06
CA THR A 145 31.12 14.57 -0.62
C THR A 145 32.39 14.13 -1.31
N LYS A 146 33.35 15.06 -1.47
CA LYS A 146 34.62 14.89 -2.17
C LYS A 146 34.47 14.61 -3.67
N GLN A 147 33.37 15.04 -4.26
CA GLN A 147 33.08 14.94 -5.70
C GLN A 147 32.53 16.28 -6.20
N ILE A 148 32.67 16.53 -7.50
CA ILE A 148 32.03 17.67 -8.18
C ILE A 148 30.53 17.52 -8.07
N LEU A 149 29.86 18.61 -7.75
CA LEU A 149 28.40 18.67 -7.66
C LEU A 149 27.79 18.49 -9.05
N SER A 150 26.97 17.47 -9.22
CA SER A 150 26.14 17.30 -10.41
C SER A 150 24.79 18.00 -10.22
N ASN A 151 24.45 18.92 -11.15
CA ASN A 151 23.15 19.60 -11.14
C ASN A 151 21.98 18.62 -11.29
N ALA A 152 22.15 17.56 -12.09
CA ALA A 152 21.15 16.51 -12.25
C ALA A 152 20.96 15.70 -10.97
N SER A 153 22.06 15.30 -10.31
CA SER A 153 22.02 14.60 -9.03
C SER A 153 21.43 15.46 -7.91
N LEU A 154 21.77 16.75 -7.87
CA LEU A 154 21.22 17.70 -6.91
C LEU A 154 19.71 17.82 -7.09
N LYS A 155 19.24 18.04 -8.31
CA LYS A 155 17.82 18.12 -8.63
C LYS A 155 17.08 16.84 -8.22
N SER A 156 17.56 15.68 -8.65
CA SER A 156 16.97 14.38 -8.30
C SER A 156 16.97 14.15 -6.79
N GLY A 157 18.06 14.50 -6.10
CA GLY A 157 18.16 14.40 -4.65
C GLY A 157 17.16 15.29 -3.91
N LEU A 158 16.98 16.54 -4.35
CA LEU A 158 16.01 17.46 -3.75
C LEU A 158 14.56 17.00 -4.00
N GLU A 159 14.24 16.53 -5.21
CA GLU A 159 12.94 15.95 -5.52
C GLU A 159 12.66 14.71 -4.65
N ALA A 160 13.68 13.87 -4.43
CA ALA A 160 13.56 12.69 -3.55
C ALA A 160 13.37 13.08 -2.08
N VAL A 161 13.98 14.17 -1.60
CA VAL A 161 13.73 14.70 -0.25
C VAL A 161 12.27 15.13 -0.11
N VAL A 162 11.74 15.94 -1.04
CA VAL A 162 10.34 16.38 -1.01
C VAL A 162 9.40 15.18 -1.03
N LYS A 163 9.67 14.21 -1.92
CA LYS A 163 8.90 12.97 -1.99
C LYS A 163 8.92 12.19 -0.68
N ALA A 164 10.05 12.13 0.02
CA ALA A 164 10.14 11.44 1.31
C ALA A 164 9.25 12.08 2.39
N TYR A 165 9.08 13.41 2.36
CA TYR A 165 8.11 14.10 3.20
C TYR A 165 6.66 13.80 2.76
N GLU A 166 6.39 13.77 1.45
CA GLU A 166 5.07 13.40 0.91
C GLU A 166 4.69 11.97 1.30
N ASP A 167 5.62 11.04 1.26
CA ASP A 167 5.43 9.63 1.67
C ASP A 167 5.10 9.52 3.17
N LYS A 168 5.60 10.46 3.99
CA LYS A 168 5.17 10.63 5.39
C LYS A 168 3.84 11.38 5.55
N GLY A 169 3.25 11.83 4.46
CA GLY A 169 1.98 12.55 4.40
C GLY A 169 2.09 14.08 4.54
N TYR A 170 3.28 14.68 4.52
CA TYR A 170 3.47 16.13 4.57
C TYR A 170 3.62 16.71 3.17
N THR A 171 2.64 17.49 2.72
CA THR A 171 2.58 18.04 1.35
C THR A 171 2.87 19.55 1.26
N LEU A 172 3.02 20.21 2.39
CA LEU A 172 3.35 21.66 2.45
C LEU A 172 4.85 21.88 2.70
N ILE A 173 5.68 21.11 2.00
CA ILE A 173 7.13 21.14 2.13
C ILE A 173 7.73 21.67 0.83
N MET A 174 8.69 22.57 0.94
CA MET A 174 9.43 23.11 -0.20
C MET A 174 10.91 23.12 0.08
N VAL A 175 11.71 23.10 -0.97
CA VAL A 175 13.13 23.43 -0.89
C VAL A 175 13.25 24.95 -0.99
N GLY A 176 13.86 25.57 0.01
CA GLY A 176 14.15 26.99 0.04
C GLY A 176 15.44 27.33 -0.70
N ASN A 177 16.33 28.10 -0.06
CA ASN A 177 17.59 28.47 -0.67
C ASN A 177 18.56 27.29 -0.77
N VAL A 178 19.23 27.17 -1.92
CA VAL A 178 20.31 26.20 -2.16
C VAL A 178 21.55 26.94 -2.58
N GLU A 179 22.60 26.90 -1.74
CA GLU A 179 23.88 27.54 -1.99
C GLU A 179 24.94 26.49 -2.34
N PRO A 180 25.27 26.31 -3.65
CA PRO A 180 26.36 25.43 -4.07
C PRO A 180 27.71 26.02 -3.66
N GLY A 181 28.55 25.18 -3.04
CA GLY A 181 29.90 25.61 -2.59
C GLY A 181 30.67 24.39 -2.06
N LYS A 182 31.88 24.64 -1.50
CA LYS A 182 32.58 23.58 -0.73
C LYS A 182 31.70 23.03 0.39
N THR A 183 30.90 23.90 1.02
CA THR A 183 29.76 23.50 1.84
C THR A 183 28.50 23.77 1.05
N LEU A 184 27.85 22.69 0.62
CA LEU A 184 26.52 22.75 0.00
C LEU A 184 25.49 23.00 1.09
N LYS A 185 24.88 24.19 1.09
CA LYS A 185 23.81 24.50 2.04
C LYS A 185 22.46 24.34 1.37
N ILE A 186 21.56 23.69 2.07
CA ILE A 186 20.19 23.38 1.61
C ILE A 186 19.23 23.77 2.72
N GLU A 187 18.31 24.67 2.40
CA GLU A 187 17.22 25.03 3.29
C GLU A 187 15.97 24.25 2.95
N ILE A 188 15.38 23.59 3.94
CA ILE A 188 14.07 22.93 3.84
C ILE A 188 13.04 23.84 4.50
N ILE A 189 11.98 24.15 3.79
CA ILE A 189 10.88 24.95 4.30
C ILE A 189 9.75 23.99 4.65
N GLU A 190 9.58 23.72 5.94
CA GLU A 190 8.48 22.93 6.49
C GLU A 190 7.28 23.85 6.75
N GLY A 191 6.34 23.90 5.80
CA GLY A 191 5.21 24.83 5.86
C GLY A 191 4.28 24.57 7.05
N ARG A 192 4.15 25.58 7.91
CA ARG A 192 3.25 25.59 9.07
C ARG A 192 1.99 26.38 8.75
N VAL A 193 0.83 25.81 9.04
CA VAL A 193 -0.45 26.51 8.86
C VAL A 193 -0.59 27.61 9.90
N THR A 194 -0.52 28.86 9.47
CA THR A 194 -0.62 30.03 10.36
C THR A 194 -1.97 30.71 10.31
N GLU A 195 -2.76 30.49 9.26
CA GLU A 195 -4.06 31.11 9.06
C GLU A 195 -5.00 30.22 8.25
N ASN A 196 -6.27 30.22 8.63
CA ASN A 196 -7.38 29.64 7.86
C ASN A 196 -8.29 30.78 7.41
N VAL A 197 -8.36 31.02 6.11
CA VAL A 197 -9.23 32.02 5.49
C VAL A 197 -10.41 31.32 4.82
N VAL A 198 -11.61 31.74 5.09
CA VAL A 198 -12.82 31.19 4.50
C VAL A 198 -13.38 32.20 3.50
N SER A 199 -13.79 31.72 2.33
CA SER A 199 -14.40 32.51 1.26
C SER A 199 -15.58 31.76 0.62
N GLY A 200 -16.40 32.48 -0.14
CA GLY A 200 -17.55 31.91 -0.86
C GLY A 200 -18.84 31.80 -0.03
N LEU A 201 -18.87 32.36 1.18
CA LEU A 201 -20.08 32.40 2.04
C LEU A 201 -21.04 33.49 1.55
N VAL A 202 -22.33 33.17 1.53
CA VAL A 202 -23.41 34.08 1.15
C VAL A 202 -24.43 34.22 2.29
N THR A 203 -24.89 33.12 2.85
CA THR A 203 -25.93 33.08 3.89
C THR A 203 -25.46 32.40 5.18
N VAL A 204 -24.48 31.49 5.10
CA VAL A 204 -23.94 30.73 6.22
C VAL A 204 -22.98 31.62 7.02
N PRO A 205 -23.20 31.78 8.35
CA PRO A 205 -22.26 32.54 9.19
C PRO A 205 -20.86 31.92 9.20
N GLU A 206 -19.83 32.74 9.20
CA GLU A 206 -18.42 32.29 9.17
C GLU A 206 -18.05 31.40 10.39
N SER A 207 -18.76 31.53 11.50
CA SER A 207 -18.59 30.69 12.69
C SER A 207 -18.80 29.20 12.41
N VAL A 208 -19.70 28.86 11.46
CA VAL A 208 -19.99 27.48 11.11
C VAL A 208 -18.82 26.78 10.45
N PRO A 209 -18.28 27.27 9.31
CA PRO A 209 -17.10 26.61 8.70
C PRO A 209 -15.88 26.70 9.61
N ARG A 210 -15.69 27.77 10.40
CA ARG A 210 -14.57 27.85 11.36
C ARG A 210 -14.62 26.73 12.40
N ALA A 211 -15.81 26.41 12.92
CA ALA A 211 -16.01 25.30 13.86
C ALA A 211 -15.74 23.95 13.20
N LEU A 212 -16.12 23.78 11.92
CA LEU A 212 -15.89 22.55 11.15
C LEU A 212 -14.42 22.37 10.74
N ILE A 213 -13.70 23.46 10.42
CA ILE A 213 -12.30 23.40 10.06
C ILE A 213 -11.44 22.99 11.27
N ASN A 214 -11.56 23.69 12.38
CA ASN A 214 -10.91 23.38 13.67
C ASN A 214 -9.49 22.78 13.54
N LEU A 215 -8.62 23.44 12.76
CA LEU A 215 -7.21 23.05 12.60
C LEU A 215 -6.34 23.80 13.58
N PRO A 216 -5.34 23.14 14.21
CA PRO A 216 -4.35 23.83 15.02
C PRO A 216 -3.52 24.78 14.15
N ILE A 217 -3.18 25.96 14.69
CA ILE A 217 -2.33 26.95 14.02
C ILE A 217 -0.90 26.82 14.51
N GLY A 218 0.07 27.01 13.63
CA GLY A 218 1.50 26.95 13.93
C GLY A 218 2.14 25.57 13.73
N GLU A 219 1.38 24.59 13.24
CA GLU A 219 1.86 23.22 13.03
C GLU A 219 1.95 22.86 11.54
N CYS A 220 2.85 21.93 11.21
CA CYS A 220 2.89 21.28 9.91
C CYS A 220 1.74 20.29 9.80
N MET A 221 0.96 20.37 8.70
CA MET A 221 -0.23 19.56 8.52
C MET A 221 0.02 18.36 7.64
N LYS A 222 -0.44 17.17 8.10
CA LYS A 222 -0.50 15.98 7.25
C LYS A 222 -1.67 16.11 6.27
N LYS A 223 -1.47 15.63 5.05
CA LYS A 223 -2.50 15.55 4.00
C LYS A 223 -3.77 14.87 4.50
N ALA A 224 -3.62 13.78 5.26
CA ALA A 224 -4.76 13.06 5.86
C ALA A 224 -5.62 13.97 6.76
N LYS A 225 -5.00 14.87 7.54
CA LYS A 225 -5.73 15.81 8.41
C LYS A 225 -6.49 16.85 7.60
N LEU A 226 -5.89 17.36 6.51
CA LEU A 226 -6.60 18.26 5.60
C LEU A 226 -7.76 17.57 4.89
N GLN A 227 -7.57 16.31 4.47
CA GLN A 227 -8.64 15.50 3.87
C GLN A 227 -9.77 15.22 4.86
N GLU A 228 -9.47 14.98 6.14
CA GLU A 228 -10.48 14.83 7.20
C GLU A 228 -11.34 16.11 7.33
N VAL A 229 -10.72 17.28 7.29
CA VAL A 229 -11.47 18.55 7.35
C VAL A 229 -12.32 18.74 6.10
N VAL A 230 -11.79 18.47 4.91
CA VAL A 230 -12.57 18.51 3.65
C VAL A 230 -13.77 17.57 3.74
N ALA A 231 -13.55 16.34 4.20
CA ALA A 231 -14.62 15.38 4.38
C ALA A 231 -15.67 15.87 5.40
N ARG A 232 -15.27 16.49 6.50
CA ARG A 232 -16.16 17.07 7.51
C ARG A 232 -17.00 18.23 6.97
N LEU A 233 -16.40 19.10 6.17
CA LEU A 233 -17.11 20.18 5.50
C LEU A 233 -18.11 19.65 4.46
N GLN A 234 -17.70 18.67 3.64
CA GLN A 234 -18.58 18.00 2.68
C GLN A 234 -19.68 17.18 3.35
N ALA A 235 -19.41 16.64 4.54
CA ALA A 235 -20.34 15.93 5.39
C ALA A 235 -21.34 16.86 6.10
N SER A 236 -21.29 18.15 5.86
CA SER A 236 -22.25 19.10 6.41
C SER A 236 -23.40 19.36 5.45
N VAL A 237 -24.57 19.69 5.99
CA VAL A 237 -25.72 20.09 5.18
C VAL A 237 -25.49 21.43 4.45
N TYR A 238 -24.52 22.24 4.89
CA TYR A 238 -24.33 23.62 4.46
C TYR A 238 -23.61 23.77 3.13
N PHE A 239 -22.68 22.86 2.81
CA PHE A 239 -21.79 23.03 1.65
C PHE A 239 -22.00 21.94 0.59
N SER A 240 -22.01 22.35 -0.66
CA SER A 240 -22.07 21.47 -1.84
C SER A 240 -20.68 21.30 -2.50
N GLY A 241 -19.76 22.23 -2.24
CA GLY A 241 -18.40 22.20 -2.75
C GLY A 241 -17.40 22.76 -1.75
N VAL A 242 -16.22 22.15 -1.70
CA VAL A 242 -15.09 22.53 -0.85
C VAL A 242 -13.83 22.46 -1.69
N ASP A 243 -13.14 23.58 -1.82
CA ASP A 243 -11.79 23.65 -2.40
C ASP A 243 -10.83 24.25 -1.39
N ILE A 244 -9.59 23.80 -1.41
CA ILE A 244 -8.53 24.25 -0.51
C ILE A 244 -7.30 24.62 -1.30
N VAL A 245 -6.84 25.85 -1.15
CA VAL A 245 -5.65 26.37 -1.81
C VAL A 245 -4.66 26.87 -0.75
N PRO A 246 -3.50 26.22 -0.62
CA PRO A 246 -2.42 26.74 0.20
C PRO A 246 -1.79 27.96 -0.49
N GLN A 247 -1.61 29.03 0.27
CA GLN A 247 -0.91 30.25 -0.12
C GLN A 247 0.23 30.54 0.85
N GLN A 248 1.29 31.16 0.36
CA GLN A 248 2.38 31.60 1.23
C GLN A 248 1.89 32.70 2.18
N GLY A 249 2.25 32.59 3.45
CA GLY A 249 1.95 33.59 4.46
C GLY A 249 3.01 34.68 4.55
N THR A 250 3.20 35.23 5.75
CA THR A 250 4.09 36.37 6.00
C THR A 250 5.58 35.98 6.09
N THR A 251 5.89 34.75 6.44
CA THR A 251 7.26 34.21 6.48
C THR A 251 7.38 33.02 5.49
N PRO A 252 8.60 32.67 5.04
CA PRO A 252 8.80 31.59 4.08
C PRO A 252 8.18 30.27 4.53
N ASP A 253 8.17 29.96 5.82
CA ASP A 253 7.63 28.74 6.42
C ASP A 253 6.15 28.84 6.84
N SER A 254 5.52 30.02 6.69
CA SER A 254 4.11 30.22 7.00
C SER A 254 3.22 29.91 5.80
N VAL A 255 2.14 29.18 6.05
CA VAL A 255 1.15 28.81 5.05
C VAL A 255 -0.23 29.27 5.50
N ARG A 256 -0.89 30.03 4.62
CA ARG A 256 -2.29 30.40 4.75
C ARG A 256 -3.14 29.44 3.93
N LEU A 257 -4.10 28.77 4.55
CA LEU A 257 -5.05 27.89 3.87
C LEU A 257 -6.30 28.70 3.50
N VAL A 258 -6.56 28.82 2.20
CA VAL A 258 -7.77 29.46 1.70
C VAL A 258 -8.79 28.38 1.37
N TRP A 259 -9.87 28.38 2.12
CA TRP A 259 -11.01 27.47 1.98
C TRP A 259 -12.09 28.17 1.17
N THR A 260 -12.28 27.74 -0.08
CA THR A 260 -13.36 28.24 -0.94
C THR A 260 -14.54 27.29 -0.83
N LEU A 261 -15.62 27.77 -0.20
CA LEU A 261 -16.80 26.98 0.09
C LEU A 261 -17.94 27.38 -0.85
N THR A 262 -18.61 26.38 -1.40
CA THR A 262 -19.83 26.60 -2.17
C THR A 262 -21.02 26.23 -1.31
N GLU A 263 -21.83 27.22 -0.93
CA GLU A 263 -23.03 26.97 -0.13
C GLU A 263 -24.07 26.16 -0.90
N ARG A 264 -24.82 25.35 -0.17
CA ARG A 264 -26.01 24.69 -0.68
C ARG A 264 -27.18 25.67 -0.65
N MET A 265 -27.65 26.08 -1.81
CA MET A 265 -28.71 27.09 -1.94
C MET A 265 -30.05 26.41 -2.17
N LEU A 266 -30.96 26.50 -1.18
CA LEU A 266 -32.34 26.07 -1.26
C LEU A 266 -33.31 27.29 -1.35
N LEU A 267 -32.90 28.42 -0.78
CA LEU A 267 -33.62 29.69 -0.84
C LEU A 267 -32.69 30.81 -1.30
N SER A 268 -33.12 31.58 -2.30
CA SER A 268 -32.40 32.77 -2.78
C SER A 268 -32.65 34.00 -1.89
N THR A 269 -33.81 34.06 -1.25
CA THR A 269 -34.23 35.18 -0.38
C THR A 269 -34.96 34.64 0.87
N ALA A 270 -34.95 35.42 1.93
CA ALA A 270 -35.70 35.07 3.13
C ALA A 270 -37.21 35.03 2.82
N THR A 271 -37.85 33.94 3.19
CA THR A 271 -39.24 33.65 2.80
C THR A 271 -40.04 33.19 4.02
N GLY A 272 -41.32 33.61 4.11
CA GLY A 272 -42.22 33.13 5.17
C GLY A 272 -42.56 31.65 4.96
N ILE A 273 -42.08 30.78 5.84
CA ILE A 273 -42.24 29.32 5.74
C ILE A 273 -42.84 28.82 7.08
N ALA A 274 -44.03 28.20 7.03
CA ALA A 274 -44.72 27.64 8.17
C ALA A 274 -44.29 26.19 8.49
N GLY A 275 -43.63 25.51 7.53
CA GLY A 275 -43.16 24.15 7.72
C GLY A 275 -42.48 23.58 6.49
N ILE A 276 -41.93 22.35 6.63
CA ILE A 276 -41.25 21.62 5.57
C ILE A 276 -42.06 20.36 5.25
N ASP A 277 -42.29 20.11 3.96
CA ASP A 277 -42.82 18.86 3.44
C ASP A 277 -41.73 18.11 2.69
N LEU A 278 -41.46 16.87 3.12
CA LEU A 278 -40.43 16.02 2.52
C LEU A 278 -41.02 15.13 1.43
N GLU A 279 -40.36 15.11 0.27
CA GLU A 279 -40.64 14.22 -0.84
C GLU A 279 -39.40 13.37 -1.15
N GLY A 280 -39.59 12.14 -1.68
CA GLY A 280 -38.47 11.28 -2.13
C GLY A 280 -37.73 10.54 -1.02
N VAL A 281 -38.21 10.57 0.23
CA VAL A 281 -37.68 9.76 1.34
C VAL A 281 -38.17 8.33 1.17
N THR A 282 -37.25 7.38 0.92
CA THR A 282 -37.56 5.95 0.71
C THR A 282 -36.81 5.04 1.70
N LEU A 283 -35.64 5.46 2.20
CA LEU A 283 -34.80 4.66 3.09
C LEU A 283 -35.23 4.68 4.55
N PHE A 284 -35.95 5.71 4.96
CA PHE A 284 -36.42 5.86 6.35
C PHE A 284 -37.95 6.05 6.38
N PRO A 285 -38.62 5.60 7.45
CA PRO A 285 -40.00 5.96 7.70
C PRO A 285 -40.19 7.48 7.72
N LYS A 286 -41.27 7.97 7.09
CA LYS A 286 -41.53 9.41 6.96
C LYS A 286 -41.60 10.13 8.32
N GLU A 287 -42.08 9.45 9.33
CA GLU A 287 -42.18 9.93 10.70
C GLU A 287 -40.79 10.20 11.30
N ILE A 288 -39.83 9.29 11.10
CA ILE A 288 -38.43 9.42 11.55
C ILE A 288 -37.75 10.58 10.82
N ALA A 289 -37.90 10.62 9.49
CA ALA A 289 -37.35 11.69 8.66
C ALA A 289 -37.91 13.08 9.07
N THR A 290 -39.20 13.17 9.31
CA THR A 290 -39.84 14.43 9.78
C THR A 290 -39.41 14.79 11.21
N ALA A 291 -39.31 13.81 12.11
CA ALA A 291 -38.87 14.03 13.47
C ALA A 291 -37.40 14.50 13.59
N SER A 292 -36.58 14.20 12.59
CA SER A 292 -35.17 14.63 12.52
C SER A 292 -35.03 16.12 12.15
N LEU A 293 -36.09 16.78 11.67
CA LEU A 293 -36.09 18.20 11.31
C LEU A 293 -36.04 19.07 12.56
N LYS A 294 -35.17 20.07 12.58
CA LYS A 294 -35.23 21.12 13.62
C LYS A 294 -36.38 22.09 13.29
N ARG A 295 -36.97 22.64 14.36
CA ARG A 295 -38.08 23.59 14.23
C ARG A 295 -37.62 24.87 13.52
N LEU A 296 -38.38 25.32 12.53
CA LEU A 296 -38.13 26.60 11.88
C LEU A 296 -38.42 27.77 12.79
N PRO A 297 -37.68 28.89 12.70
CA PRO A 297 -37.98 30.10 13.43
C PRO A 297 -39.29 30.74 12.99
N GLN A 298 -39.85 31.63 13.79
CA GLN A 298 -41.02 32.43 13.38
C GLN A 298 -40.58 33.59 12.48
N GLY A 299 -41.33 33.82 11.40
CA GLY A 299 -41.06 34.89 10.48
C GLY A 299 -40.37 34.41 9.18
N PRO A 300 -39.75 35.35 8.42
CA PRO A 300 -39.07 34.99 7.20
C PRO A 300 -37.82 34.10 7.49
N VAL A 301 -37.79 32.92 6.87
CA VAL A 301 -36.71 31.92 7.03
C VAL A 301 -35.65 32.18 6.00
N THR A 302 -34.41 32.32 6.41
CA THR A 302 -33.23 32.42 5.53
C THR A 302 -32.79 31.04 5.02
N ASN A 303 -31.97 31.01 3.97
CA ASN A 303 -31.38 29.76 3.46
C ASN A 303 -30.60 29.01 4.56
N PHE A 304 -29.82 29.73 5.38
CA PHE A 304 -29.08 29.12 6.49
C PHE A 304 -30.01 28.46 7.50
N GLN A 305 -31.07 29.12 7.93
CA GLN A 305 -32.05 28.58 8.89
C GLN A 305 -32.79 27.35 8.34
N LEU A 306 -33.07 27.34 7.03
CA LEU A 306 -33.64 26.16 6.39
C LEU A 306 -32.66 24.99 6.36
N LEU A 307 -31.40 25.23 5.99
CA LEU A 307 -30.36 24.20 6.05
C LEU A 307 -30.13 23.69 7.47
N GLU A 308 -30.13 24.58 8.45
CA GLU A 308 -30.03 24.20 9.87
C GLU A 308 -31.21 23.31 10.32
N SER A 309 -32.42 23.58 9.83
CA SER A 309 -33.56 22.69 10.09
C SER A 309 -33.38 21.31 9.44
N LEU A 310 -32.78 21.22 8.27
CA LEU A 310 -32.51 19.98 7.55
C LEU A 310 -31.27 19.22 8.06
N GLU A 311 -30.45 19.81 8.92
CA GLU A 311 -29.20 19.23 9.40
C GLU A 311 -29.40 17.86 10.08
N GLY A 312 -30.45 17.71 10.89
CA GLY A 312 -30.75 16.43 11.54
C GLY A 312 -31.07 15.33 10.54
N LEU A 313 -31.86 15.66 9.49
CA LEU A 313 -32.17 14.73 8.43
C LEU A 313 -30.93 14.37 7.61
N PHE A 314 -30.08 15.34 7.27
CA PHE A 314 -28.83 15.10 6.57
C PHE A 314 -27.92 14.16 7.36
N ASN A 315 -27.79 14.42 8.68
CA ASN A 315 -26.97 13.59 9.58
C ASN A 315 -27.52 12.16 9.71
N LEU A 316 -28.85 11.98 9.69
CA LEU A 316 -29.49 10.66 9.69
C LEU A 316 -29.02 9.82 8.49
N TYR A 317 -29.05 10.40 7.28
CA TYR A 317 -28.55 9.74 6.05
C TYR A 317 -27.04 9.48 6.12
N TYR A 318 -26.27 10.50 6.51
CA TYR A 318 -24.80 10.41 6.52
C TYR A 318 -24.27 9.36 7.51
N GLN A 319 -24.86 9.29 8.71
CA GLN A 319 -24.50 8.28 9.71
C GLN A 319 -24.88 6.86 9.28
N ALA A 320 -25.97 6.72 8.53
CA ALA A 320 -26.35 5.46 7.90
C ALA A 320 -25.50 5.10 6.65
N GLY A 321 -24.48 5.91 6.33
CA GLY A 321 -23.56 5.67 5.22
C GLY A 321 -24.03 6.21 3.86
N TYR A 322 -25.15 6.90 3.76
CA TYR A 322 -25.68 7.46 2.51
C TYR A 322 -25.13 8.87 2.27
N VAL A 323 -23.88 8.93 1.81
CA VAL A 323 -23.10 10.18 1.67
C VAL A 323 -23.45 11.01 0.42
N MET A 324 -24.24 10.44 -0.50
CA MET A 324 -24.66 11.10 -1.75
C MET A 324 -26.05 11.71 -1.66
N VAL A 325 -26.59 11.94 -0.45
CA VAL A 325 -27.87 12.61 -0.29
C VAL A 325 -27.78 14.10 -0.62
N ARG A 326 -28.76 14.63 -1.35
CA ARG A 326 -28.91 16.08 -1.55
C ARG A 326 -30.37 16.50 -1.46
N PHE A 327 -30.58 17.79 -1.21
CA PHE A 327 -31.87 18.41 -1.08
C PHE A 327 -32.09 19.40 -2.22
N SER A 328 -33.32 19.44 -2.78
CA SER A 328 -33.74 20.43 -3.75
C SER A 328 -35.08 21.06 -3.37
N ASN A 329 -35.22 22.36 -3.60
CA ASN A 329 -36.45 23.08 -3.37
C ASN A 329 -37.40 22.84 -4.54
N GLN A 330 -38.60 22.34 -4.27
CA GLN A 330 -39.68 22.10 -5.25
C GLN A 330 -40.78 23.20 -5.22
N GLY A 331 -40.53 24.27 -4.46
CA GLY A 331 -41.44 25.40 -4.32
C GLY A 331 -42.21 25.45 -3.02
N LEU A 332 -43.04 26.49 -2.87
CA LEU A 332 -43.89 26.70 -1.71
C LEU A 332 -45.34 26.32 -2.05
N ASP A 333 -45.99 25.60 -1.15
CA ASP A 333 -47.37 25.24 -1.24
C ASP A 333 -48.06 25.46 0.14
N GLY A 334 -49.11 26.26 0.17
CA GLY A 334 -49.85 26.57 1.42
C GLY A 334 -48.96 27.13 2.56
N GLY A 335 -47.88 27.87 2.21
CA GLY A 335 -46.91 28.38 3.18
C GLY A 335 -45.89 27.33 3.68
N ARG A 336 -45.90 26.12 3.13
CA ARG A 336 -44.93 25.07 3.42
C ARG A 336 -43.98 24.91 2.24
N ILE A 337 -42.69 24.75 2.56
CA ILE A 337 -41.69 24.47 1.50
C ILE A 337 -41.62 22.96 1.23
N ARG A 338 -41.73 22.59 -0.04
CA ARG A 338 -41.55 21.22 -0.49
C ARG A 338 -40.07 21.01 -0.78
N VAL A 339 -39.43 20.11 0.02
CA VAL A 339 -38.04 19.74 -0.12
C VAL A 339 -37.96 18.29 -0.60
N ARG A 340 -37.44 18.13 -1.82
CA ARG A 340 -37.18 16.81 -2.38
C ARG A 340 -35.83 16.30 -1.86
N VAL A 341 -35.85 15.10 -1.32
CA VAL A 341 -34.66 14.35 -0.90
C VAL A 341 -34.26 13.42 -2.04
N GLU A 342 -33.12 13.66 -2.59
CA GLU A 342 -32.52 12.80 -3.60
C GLU A 342 -31.48 11.91 -2.91
N GLU A 343 -31.83 10.63 -2.72
CA GLU A 343 -31.09 9.69 -1.86
C GLU A 343 -29.85 9.10 -2.54
N GLY A 344 -29.57 9.44 -3.79
CA GLY A 344 -28.42 8.93 -4.53
C GLY A 344 -28.68 7.55 -5.17
N LEU A 345 -29.78 7.45 -5.95
CA LEU A 345 -30.11 6.26 -6.72
C LEU A 345 -29.09 6.05 -7.86
N ILE A 346 -28.54 4.87 -7.99
CA ILE A 346 -27.59 4.52 -9.05
C ILE A 346 -28.33 4.33 -10.37
N GLY A 347 -28.15 5.26 -11.31
CA GLY A 347 -28.72 5.21 -12.64
C GLY A 347 -27.82 4.50 -13.66
N LYS A 348 -26.50 4.58 -13.46
CA LYS A 348 -25.53 4.00 -14.39
C LYS A 348 -24.25 3.55 -13.68
N ILE A 349 -23.70 2.41 -14.13
CA ILE A 349 -22.34 1.97 -13.79
C ILE A 349 -21.54 1.94 -15.09
N ALA A 350 -20.41 2.66 -15.12
CA ALA A 350 -19.55 2.75 -16.30
C ALA A 350 -18.19 2.14 -15.97
N LEU A 351 -17.74 1.16 -16.76
CA LEU A 351 -16.47 0.49 -16.62
C LEU A 351 -15.42 1.12 -17.54
N LYS A 352 -14.18 1.24 -17.06
CA LYS A 352 -13.04 1.75 -17.84
C LYS A 352 -11.76 1.01 -17.46
N GLY A 353 -10.89 0.77 -18.45
CA GLY A 353 -9.54 0.24 -18.22
C GLY A 353 -9.43 -1.29 -18.19
N ASN A 354 -10.53 -2.02 -18.34
CA ASN A 354 -10.59 -3.48 -18.35
C ASN A 354 -10.44 -4.04 -19.79
N GLY A 355 -9.26 -3.86 -20.37
CA GLY A 355 -9.00 -4.34 -21.75
C GLY A 355 -9.02 -5.86 -21.90
N SER A 356 -8.55 -6.59 -20.92
CA SER A 356 -8.52 -8.06 -20.89
C SER A 356 -9.63 -8.66 -20.06
N THR A 357 -9.92 -8.10 -18.88
CA THR A 357 -10.94 -8.61 -17.95
C THR A 357 -12.34 -8.30 -18.44
N LYS A 358 -13.19 -9.33 -18.48
CA LYS A 358 -14.59 -9.18 -18.92
C LYS A 358 -15.40 -8.39 -17.92
N ASP A 359 -16.34 -7.57 -18.43
CA ASP A 359 -17.19 -6.67 -17.62
C ASP A 359 -17.91 -7.40 -16.48
N TYR A 360 -18.43 -8.58 -16.74
CA TYR A 360 -19.17 -9.35 -15.73
C TYR A 360 -18.31 -9.74 -14.52
N VAL A 361 -16.99 -9.89 -14.70
CA VAL A 361 -16.06 -10.21 -13.60
C VAL A 361 -16.00 -9.03 -12.63
N ILE A 362 -15.94 -7.82 -13.16
CA ILE A 362 -15.96 -6.58 -12.35
C ILE A 362 -17.34 -6.40 -11.72
N LEU A 363 -18.39 -6.40 -12.54
CA LEU A 363 -19.76 -6.13 -12.09
C LEU A 363 -20.23 -7.10 -11.00
N LYS A 364 -19.82 -8.37 -11.06
CA LYS A 364 -20.18 -9.37 -10.06
C LYS A 364 -19.51 -9.13 -8.70
N ASN A 365 -18.36 -8.48 -8.69
CA ASN A 365 -17.63 -8.16 -7.47
C ASN A 365 -17.97 -6.75 -6.91
N LEU A 366 -18.96 -6.07 -7.50
CA LEU A 366 -19.53 -4.85 -6.93
C LEU A 366 -20.68 -5.22 -5.98
N GLU A 367 -20.68 -4.63 -4.79
CA GLU A 367 -21.75 -4.77 -3.78
C GLU A 367 -22.92 -3.80 -4.01
N PHE A 368 -22.86 -3.02 -5.07
CA PHE A 368 -23.94 -2.12 -5.48
C PHE A 368 -24.36 -2.42 -6.92
N LYS A 369 -25.64 -2.14 -7.22
CA LYS A 369 -26.25 -2.38 -8.54
C LYS A 369 -27.04 -1.16 -9.00
N GLN A 370 -27.27 -1.06 -10.30
CA GLN A 370 -28.19 -0.08 -10.87
C GLN A 370 -29.57 -0.24 -10.23
N GLY A 371 -30.23 0.88 -9.92
CA GLY A 371 -31.53 0.90 -9.23
C GLY A 371 -31.45 0.82 -7.70
N GLN A 372 -30.25 0.74 -7.11
CA GLN A 372 -30.07 0.80 -5.66
C GLN A 372 -29.56 2.16 -5.22
N VAL A 373 -29.85 2.54 -3.97
CA VAL A 373 -29.24 3.73 -3.37
C VAL A 373 -27.79 3.41 -2.96
N LEU A 374 -26.88 4.31 -3.34
CA LEU A 374 -25.45 4.13 -3.08
C LEU A 374 -25.12 4.44 -1.63
N SER A 375 -24.43 3.49 -0.95
CA SER A 375 -23.84 3.74 0.36
C SER A 375 -22.31 3.70 0.28
N ARG A 376 -21.66 4.42 1.20
CA ARG A 376 -20.20 4.45 1.37
C ARG A 376 -19.63 3.04 1.59
N ASP A 377 -20.28 2.26 2.45
CA ASP A 377 -19.81 0.93 2.83
C ASP A 377 -19.80 -0.01 1.62
N ARG A 378 -20.82 0.06 0.76
CA ARG A 378 -20.84 -0.72 -0.49
C ARG A 378 -19.73 -0.33 -1.47
N LEU A 379 -19.33 0.95 -1.52
CA LEU A 379 -18.17 1.39 -2.31
C LEU A 379 -16.88 0.79 -1.76
N VAL A 380 -16.67 0.86 -0.44
CA VAL A 380 -15.46 0.33 0.22
C VAL A 380 -15.35 -1.18 0.00
N VAL A 381 -16.43 -1.93 0.23
CA VAL A 381 -16.44 -3.39 0.04
C VAL A 381 -16.20 -3.76 -1.42
N SER A 382 -16.79 -3.04 -2.37
CA SER A 382 -16.56 -3.25 -3.80
C SER A 382 -15.10 -3.01 -4.19
N TYR A 383 -14.49 -1.93 -3.68
CA TYR A 383 -13.07 -1.65 -3.87
C TYR A 383 -12.20 -2.81 -3.36
N GLN A 384 -12.43 -3.24 -2.12
CA GLN A 384 -11.68 -4.35 -1.51
C GLN A 384 -11.88 -5.66 -2.27
N ALA A 385 -13.12 -5.96 -2.67
CA ALA A 385 -13.43 -7.17 -3.44
C ALA A 385 -12.69 -7.21 -4.78
N LEU A 386 -12.65 -6.09 -5.51
CA LEU A 386 -11.93 -6.00 -6.77
C LEU A 386 -10.41 -6.10 -6.58
N MET A 387 -9.85 -5.43 -5.57
CA MET A 387 -8.42 -5.52 -5.25
C MET A 387 -8.01 -6.92 -4.79
N ALA A 388 -8.86 -7.60 -4.03
CA ALA A 388 -8.62 -8.97 -3.55
C ALA A 388 -8.55 -10.02 -4.67
N LEU A 389 -9.10 -9.76 -5.85
CA LEU A 389 -8.93 -10.63 -7.02
C LEU A 389 -7.45 -10.73 -7.42
N GLY A 390 -6.66 -9.68 -7.19
CA GLY A 390 -5.27 -9.59 -7.61
C GLY A 390 -5.11 -9.53 -9.13
N TYR A 391 -6.13 -9.04 -9.85
CA TYR A 391 -6.12 -8.82 -11.30
C TYR A 391 -5.79 -7.38 -11.65
N PHE A 392 -5.91 -6.46 -10.67
CA PHE A 392 -5.78 -5.03 -10.87
C PHE A 392 -4.65 -4.45 -10.01
N LYS A 393 -3.87 -3.55 -10.61
CA LYS A 393 -2.87 -2.73 -9.93
C LYS A 393 -3.52 -1.61 -9.12
N SER A 394 -4.59 -1.03 -9.66
CA SER A 394 -5.39 -0.01 -8.99
C SER A 394 -6.86 -0.08 -9.45
N VAL A 395 -7.74 0.33 -8.57
CA VAL A 395 -9.18 0.45 -8.78
C VAL A 395 -9.61 1.81 -8.26
N ASP A 396 -10.40 2.55 -9.05
CA ASP A 396 -11.02 3.81 -8.65
C ASP A 396 -12.54 3.71 -8.82
N LEU A 397 -13.28 4.04 -7.76
CA LEU A 397 -14.75 4.08 -7.74
C LEU A 397 -15.19 5.52 -7.51
N VAL A 398 -15.65 6.20 -8.56
CA VAL A 398 -16.01 7.62 -8.50
C VAL A 398 -17.50 7.77 -8.77
N PRO A 399 -18.32 8.07 -7.73
CA PRO A 399 -19.73 8.42 -7.92
C PRO A 399 -19.88 9.90 -8.28
N GLU A 400 -20.69 10.18 -9.27
CA GLU A 400 -20.98 11.54 -9.72
C GLU A 400 -22.49 11.70 -9.97
N TRP A 401 -23.05 12.89 -9.65
CA TRP A 401 -24.42 13.19 -9.95
C TRP A 401 -24.64 13.39 -11.46
N MET A 402 -25.62 12.71 -12.01
CA MET A 402 -26.09 12.81 -13.39
C MET A 402 -27.61 13.05 -13.40
N GLY A 403 -27.99 14.32 -13.39
CA GLY A 403 -29.40 14.68 -13.18
C GLY A 403 -29.84 14.38 -11.75
N ASP A 404 -30.89 13.60 -11.57
CA ASP A 404 -31.45 13.14 -10.30
C ASP A 404 -30.92 11.78 -9.83
N GLN A 405 -30.01 11.18 -10.59
CA GLN A 405 -29.39 9.89 -10.32
C GLN A 405 -27.87 9.99 -10.24
N ILE A 406 -27.23 8.92 -9.78
CA ILE A 406 -25.77 8.82 -9.70
C ILE A 406 -25.26 7.91 -10.81
N ALA A 407 -24.21 8.35 -11.49
CA ALA A 407 -23.35 7.51 -12.30
C ALA A 407 -22.12 7.11 -11.49
N VAL A 408 -21.83 5.81 -11.37
CA VAL A 408 -20.60 5.32 -10.73
C VAL A 408 -19.61 4.91 -11.82
N SER A 409 -18.48 5.62 -11.91
CA SER A 409 -17.38 5.27 -12.79
C SER A 409 -16.44 4.32 -12.07
N VAL A 410 -16.29 3.10 -12.56
CA VAL A 410 -15.37 2.08 -12.10
C VAL A 410 -14.19 2.05 -13.05
N SER A 411 -13.06 2.62 -12.65
CA SER A 411 -11.84 2.67 -13.46
C SER A 411 -10.80 1.70 -12.88
N VAL A 412 -10.30 0.80 -13.70
CA VAL A 412 -9.31 -0.19 -13.28
C VAL A 412 -8.03 -0.07 -14.10
N VAL A 413 -6.89 -0.38 -13.48
CA VAL A 413 -5.62 -0.60 -14.16
C VAL A 413 -5.25 -2.06 -13.98
N GLU A 414 -5.25 -2.82 -15.08
CA GLU A 414 -4.97 -4.25 -15.04
C GLU A 414 -3.51 -4.53 -14.71
N GLU A 415 -3.26 -5.61 -13.96
CA GLU A 415 -1.93 -6.13 -13.69
C GLU A 415 -1.37 -6.78 -14.97
N LYS A 416 -0.12 -6.48 -15.31
CA LYS A 416 0.48 -6.97 -16.56
C LYS A 416 0.86 -8.45 -16.51
N ASN A 417 1.26 -8.92 -15.33
CA ASN A 417 1.75 -10.29 -15.12
C ASN A 417 0.78 -11.08 -14.24
N LEU A 418 -0.24 -11.67 -14.84
CA LEU A 418 -1.23 -12.51 -14.17
C LEU A 418 -0.86 -13.99 -14.16
N GLY A 419 0.24 -14.37 -14.80
CA GLY A 419 0.71 -15.76 -14.87
C GLY A 419 2.22 -15.86 -14.82
N GLY A 420 2.71 -17.00 -14.35
CA GLY A 420 4.13 -17.27 -14.28
C GLY A 420 4.46 -18.70 -13.90
N ILE A 421 5.66 -19.11 -14.28
CA ILE A 421 6.29 -20.36 -13.85
C ILE A 421 7.35 -19.98 -12.83
N ASN A 422 7.28 -20.55 -11.64
CA ASN A 422 8.27 -20.38 -10.59
C ASN A 422 8.91 -21.74 -10.31
N GLY A 423 10.24 -21.81 -10.47
CA GLY A 423 11.03 -22.94 -10.02
C GLY A 423 11.78 -22.60 -8.75
N SER A 424 11.78 -23.48 -7.76
CA SER A 424 12.55 -23.32 -6.53
C SER A 424 13.20 -24.64 -6.11
N ILE A 425 14.32 -24.53 -5.39
CA ILE A 425 14.98 -25.65 -4.74
C ILE A 425 15.00 -25.31 -3.24
N ALA A 426 14.49 -26.20 -2.42
CA ALA A 426 14.38 -26.03 -0.99
C ALA A 426 15.07 -27.17 -0.27
N TYR A 427 15.62 -26.92 0.89
CA TYR A 427 15.93 -27.98 1.84
C TYR A 427 14.75 -28.14 2.78
N SER A 428 14.16 -29.33 2.81
CA SER A 428 13.06 -29.69 3.72
C SER A 428 13.56 -30.74 4.70
N PRO A 429 13.68 -30.40 5.99
CA PRO A 429 14.00 -31.37 7.03
C PRO A 429 12.97 -32.52 7.13
N GLU A 430 11.70 -32.19 6.85
CA GLU A 430 10.58 -33.13 6.87
C GLU A 430 10.65 -34.18 5.76
N SER A 431 11.22 -33.80 4.62
CA SER A 431 11.49 -34.73 3.51
C SER A 431 12.90 -35.31 3.56
N GLY A 432 13.67 -35.05 4.62
CA GLY A 432 15.04 -35.55 4.81
C GLY A 432 16.06 -35.00 3.81
N GLY A 433 15.72 -34.02 2.98
CA GLY A 433 16.61 -33.65 1.90
C GLY A 433 16.26 -32.39 1.10
N VAL A 434 16.88 -32.26 -0.06
CA VAL A 434 16.69 -31.18 -1.00
C VAL A 434 15.48 -31.47 -1.88
N VAL A 435 14.50 -30.56 -1.89
CA VAL A 435 13.27 -30.67 -2.67
C VAL A 435 13.30 -29.67 -3.82
N GLY A 436 13.07 -30.15 -5.03
CA GLY A 436 12.79 -29.30 -6.18
C GLY A 436 11.29 -29.03 -6.31
N LYS A 437 10.90 -27.79 -6.53
CA LYS A 437 9.51 -27.38 -6.72
C LYS A 437 9.33 -26.60 -8.00
N LEU A 438 8.25 -26.89 -8.73
CA LEU A 438 7.82 -26.16 -9.92
C LEU A 438 6.36 -25.76 -9.74
N ASP A 439 6.09 -24.47 -9.74
CA ASP A 439 4.74 -23.91 -9.67
C ASP A 439 4.40 -23.18 -10.96
N TYR A 440 3.25 -23.46 -11.52
CA TYR A 440 2.61 -22.66 -12.57
C TYR A 440 1.34 -22.06 -11.99
N LYS A 441 1.19 -20.74 -12.13
CA LYS A 441 -0.04 -20.05 -11.74
C LYS A 441 -0.48 -19.14 -12.87
N GLN A 442 -1.77 -19.18 -13.20
CA GLN A 442 -2.40 -18.26 -14.14
C GLN A 442 -3.68 -17.73 -13.51
N LYS A 443 -3.67 -16.44 -13.20
CA LYS A 443 -4.85 -15.72 -12.73
C LYS A 443 -5.64 -15.15 -13.89
N ASN A 444 -6.96 -15.00 -13.70
CA ASN A 444 -7.86 -14.37 -14.67
C ASN A 444 -7.75 -14.97 -16.08
N LEU A 445 -7.76 -16.30 -16.17
CA LEU A 445 -7.60 -17.03 -17.43
C LEU A 445 -8.60 -16.51 -18.47
N PHE A 446 -8.11 -16.06 -19.62
CA PHE A 446 -8.87 -15.43 -20.72
C PHE A 446 -9.73 -14.22 -20.28
N GLY A 447 -9.41 -13.59 -19.17
CA GLY A 447 -10.17 -12.46 -18.64
C GLY A 447 -11.50 -12.85 -17.98
N THR A 448 -11.71 -14.12 -17.68
CA THR A 448 -13.00 -14.67 -17.26
C THR A 448 -13.14 -14.86 -15.75
N GLY A 449 -12.18 -14.38 -14.95
CA GLY A 449 -12.19 -14.54 -13.49
C GLY A 449 -11.94 -15.94 -13.03
N GLN A 450 -11.23 -16.74 -13.82
CA GLN A 450 -10.83 -18.11 -13.52
C GLN A 450 -9.33 -18.12 -13.22
N ASP A 451 -8.95 -18.81 -12.16
CA ASP A 451 -7.56 -18.99 -11.76
C ASP A 451 -7.20 -20.47 -11.87
N LEU A 452 -6.04 -20.77 -12.42
CA LEU A 452 -5.48 -22.12 -12.55
C LEU A 452 -4.12 -22.15 -11.84
N SER A 453 -3.87 -23.18 -11.06
CA SER A 453 -2.58 -23.46 -10.44
C SER A 453 -2.18 -24.90 -10.67
N LEU A 454 -0.91 -25.13 -10.98
CA LEU A 454 -0.30 -26.44 -11.03
C LEU A 454 0.99 -26.38 -10.23
N SER A 455 1.14 -27.26 -9.28
CA SER A 455 2.29 -27.36 -8.41
C SER A 455 2.85 -28.77 -8.45
N TYR A 456 4.15 -28.89 -8.61
CA TYR A 456 4.87 -30.17 -8.53
C TYR A 456 6.11 -29.99 -7.66
N SER A 457 6.28 -30.85 -6.68
CA SER A 457 7.50 -30.90 -5.88
C SER A 457 7.97 -32.34 -5.71
N ARG A 458 9.29 -32.53 -5.65
CA ARG A 458 9.90 -33.84 -5.44
C ARG A 458 11.23 -33.71 -4.69
N GLY A 459 11.51 -34.66 -3.81
CA GLY A 459 12.84 -34.88 -3.23
C GLY A 459 13.87 -35.10 -4.36
N LEU A 460 15.01 -34.41 -4.26
CA LEU A 460 16.10 -34.47 -5.26
C LEU A 460 17.21 -35.42 -4.85
N LEU A 461 17.28 -35.82 -3.61
CA LEU A 461 18.19 -36.82 -3.08
C LEU A 461 17.44 -38.11 -2.76
N GLU A 462 17.81 -38.89 -1.85
CA GLU A 462 17.29 -40.26 -1.60
C GLU A 462 15.79 -40.39 -1.22
N ASP A 463 15.00 -39.35 -1.33
CA ASP A 463 13.61 -39.29 -0.90
C ASP A 463 12.62 -39.61 -2.04
N GLU A 464 11.70 -40.55 -1.79
CA GLU A 464 10.58 -40.86 -2.69
C GLU A 464 9.41 -39.88 -2.58
N SER A 465 9.51 -38.84 -1.72
CA SER A 465 8.45 -37.87 -1.54
C SER A 465 8.18 -37.09 -2.83
N ALA A 466 6.95 -37.11 -3.27
CA ALA A 466 6.49 -36.35 -4.41
C ALA A 466 5.08 -35.80 -4.14
N VAL A 467 4.89 -34.54 -4.47
CA VAL A 467 3.58 -33.88 -4.37
C VAL A 467 3.27 -33.23 -5.70
N TRP A 468 2.09 -33.49 -6.23
CA TRP A 468 1.52 -32.66 -7.28
C TRP A 468 0.11 -32.21 -6.87
N ASP A 469 -0.21 -31.00 -7.27
CA ASP A 469 -1.46 -30.34 -6.98
C ASP A 469 -1.95 -29.58 -8.20
N LEU A 470 -3.21 -29.75 -8.54
CA LEU A 470 -3.91 -29.02 -9.60
C LEU A 470 -5.10 -28.31 -8.97
N GLY A 471 -5.02 -27.00 -8.87
CA GLY A 471 -6.07 -26.14 -8.36
C GLY A 471 -6.76 -25.35 -9.47
N TYR A 472 -8.08 -25.26 -9.39
CA TYR A 472 -8.90 -24.41 -10.23
C TYR A 472 -9.87 -23.62 -9.36
N SER A 473 -9.98 -22.33 -9.58
CA SER A 473 -11.01 -21.54 -8.90
C SER A 473 -11.65 -20.51 -9.82
N THR A 474 -12.89 -20.15 -9.54
CA THR A 474 -13.64 -19.17 -10.30
C THR A 474 -14.52 -18.31 -9.42
N VAL A 475 -14.61 -17.02 -9.74
CA VAL A 475 -15.52 -16.07 -9.10
C VAL A 475 -16.91 -16.04 -9.77
N SER A 476 -17.13 -16.83 -10.83
CA SER A 476 -18.28 -16.67 -11.72
C SER A 476 -19.34 -17.76 -11.64
N PHE A 477 -19.11 -18.84 -10.88
CA PHE A 477 -19.96 -20.03 -10.96
C PHE A 477 -21.36 -19.86 -10.35
N PHE A 478 -21.46 -19.22 -9.16
CA PHE A 478 -22.74 -18.94 -8.49
C PHE A 478 -22.90 -17.49 -8.12
N PRO A 479 -24.11 -16.91 -8.22
CA PRO A 479 -24.33 -15.49 -7.88
C PRO A 479 -24.03 -15.12 -6.42
N SER A 480 -24.27 -16.06 -5.50
CA SER A 480 -24.16 -15.83 -4.05
C SER A 480 -22.77 -16.10 -3.48
N PHE A 481 -21.90 -16.80 -4.20
CA PHE A 481 -20.56 -17.13 -3.71
C PHE A 481 -19.51 -16.27 -4.41
N ARG A 482 -18.56 -15.75 -3.62
CA ARG A 482 -17.43 -14.98 -4.18
C ARG A 482 -16.47 -15.85 -4.96
N ARG A 483 -16.22 -17.07 -4.49
CA ARG A 483 -15.29 -18.00 -5.13
C ARG A 483 -15.75 -19.43 -4.95
N VAL A 484 -15.59 -20.20 -5.99
CA VAL A 484 -15.72 -21.67 -5.98
C VAL A 484 -14.38 -22.24 -6.40
N GLY A 485 -13.86 -23.20 -5.67
CA GLY A 485 -12.57 -23.84 -5.91
C GLY A 485 -12.70 -25.36 -6.00
N PHE A 486 -11.81 -25.95 -6.79
CA PHE A 486 -11.62 -27.40 -6.93
C PHE A 486 -10.13 -27.69 -6.95
N ASP A 487 -9.71 -28.65 -6.15
CA ASP A 487 -8.33 -29.08 -6.10
C ASP A 487 -8.26 -30.57 -6.23
N VAL A 488 -7.24 -31.09 -6.95
CA VAL A 488 -6.92 -32.51 -7.05
C VAL A 488 -5.43 -32.66 -6.82
N TYR A 489 -5.06 -33.57 -5.94
CA TYR A 489 -3.68 -33.72 -5.54
C TYR A 489 -3.28 -35.17 -5.26
N ARG A 490 -1.99 -35.41 -5.35
CA ARG A 490 -1.34 -36.63 -4.83
C ARG A 490 -0.13 -36.20 -4.01
N LYS A 491 -0.03 -36.78 -2.81
CA LYS A 491 1.10 -36.56 -1.90
C LYS A 491 1.70 -37.93 -1.55
N THR A 492 2.99 -38.03 -1.64
CA THR A 492 3.75 -39.15 -1.05
C THR A 492 4.69 -38.55 -0.03
N GLN A 493 4.61 -38.96 1.21
CA GLN A 493 5.40 -38.43 2.32
C GLN A 493 5.90 -39.55 3.22
N GLN A 494 7.10 -39.43 3.75
CA GLN A 494 7.65 -40.29 4.78
C GLN A 494 7.34 -39.70 6.15
N VAL A 495 6.85 -40.53 7.04
CA VAL A 495 6.54 -40.15 8.42
C VAL A 495 7.25 -41.09 9.36
N THR A 496 7.96 -40.54 10.33
CA THR A 496 8.56 -41.36 11.39
C THR A 496 7.48 -41.74 12.39
N VAL A 497 7.15 -43.02 12.46
CA VAL A 497 6.16 -43.58 13.38
C VAL A 497 6.90 -44.25 14.54
N VAL A 498 6.61 -43.80 15.76
CA VAL A 498 7.11 -44.46 16.98
C VAL A 498 6.16 -45.55 17.37
N GLY A 499 6.60 -46.82 17.25
CA GLY A 499 5.79 -47.97 17.62
C GLY A 499 5.62 -48.09 19.15
N GLU A 500 4.73 -48.99 19.59
CA GLU A 500 4.52 -49.30 21.02
C GLU A 500 5.80 -49.81 21.72
N ASP A 501 6.76 -50.33 20.95
CA ASP A 501 8.07 -50.76 21.36
C ASP A 501 9.12 -49.63 21.46
N LYS A 502 8.70 -48.37 21.25
CA LYS A 502 9.56 -47.16 21.18
C LYS A 502 10.61 -47.20 20.07
N ILE A 503 10.44 -48.06 19.07
CA ILE A 503 11.29 -48.10 17.88
C ILE A 503 10.74 -47.10 16.85
N GLU A 504 11.56 -46.18 16.40
CA GLU A 504 11.24 -45.30 15.30
C GLU A 504 11.30 -46.06 14.00
N LYS A 505 10.19 -46.03 13.22
CA LYS A 505 10.12 -46.64 11.88
C LYS A 505 9.67 -45.56 10.91
N GLU A 506 10.39 -45.43 9.83
CA GLU A 506 9.93 -44.61 8.70
C GLU A 506 8.87 -45.37 7.91
N GLU A 507 7.72 -44.77 7.74
CA GLU A 507 6.62 -45.32 6.94
C GLU A 507 6.19 -44.32 5.86
N THR A 508 6.07 -44.80 4.63
CA THR A 508 5.68 -43.96 3.48
C THR A 508 4.18 -43.97 3.34
N PHE A 509 3.54 -42.80 3.36
CA PHE A 509 2.12 -42.63 3.10
C PHE A 509 1.91 -42.03 1.73
N THR A 510 1.01 -42.64 0.94
CA THR A 510 0.53 -42.07 -0.32
C THR A 510 -0.91 -41.62 -0.15
N THR A 511 -1.19 -40.36 -0.36
CA THR A 511 -2.54 -39.78 -0.33
C THR A 511 -2.91 -39.29 -1.73
N VAL A 512 -4.05 -39.72 -2.24
CA VAL A 512 -4.67 -39.18 -3.46
C VAL A 512 -5.99 -38.56 -3.05
N GLY A 513 -6.22 -37.32 -3.40
CA GLY A 513 -7.42 -36.66 -2.95
C GLY A 513 -7.90 -35.55 -3.88
N GLY A 514 -9.08 -35.06 -3.57
CA GLY A 514 -9.65 -33.87 -4.19
C GLY A 514 -10.57 -33.14 -3.24
N SER A 515 -10.69 -31.86 -3.44
CA SER A 515 -11.58 -31.01 -2.66
C SER A 515 -12.43 -30.10 -3.54
N GLY A 516 -13.63 -29.79 -3.03
CA GLY A 516 -14.49 -28.76 -3.59
C GLY A 516 -14.82 -27.73 -2.51
N SER A 517 -14.60 -26.47 -2.80
CA SER A 517 -14.78 -25.39 -1.82
C SER A 517 -15.66 -24.27 -2.34
N VAL A 518 -16.41 -23.64 -1.44
CA VAL A 518 -17.18 -22.43 -1.70
C VAL A 518 -16.89 -21.41 -0.62
N SER A 519 -16.75 -20.14 -1.02
CA SER A 519 -16.52 -19.04 -0.10
C SER A 519 -17.63 -17.99 -0.24
N TYR A 520 -18.25 -17.66 0.90
CA TYR A 520 -19.30 -16.67 1.04
C TYR A 520 -18.80 -15.47 1.85
N PRO A 521 -18.93 -14.22 1.36
CA PRO A 521 -18.59 -13.05 2.12
C PRO A 521 -19.63 -12.80 3.20
N TRP A 522 -19.23 -12.94 4.47
CA TRP A 522 -20.11 -12.66 5.60
C TRP A 522 -20.15 -11.17 5.93
N SER A 523 -18.99 -10.50 5.87
CA SER A 523 -18.83 -9.06 6.03
C SER A 523 -17.61 -8.60 5.21
N ASP A 524 -17.29 -7.30 5.31
CA ASP A 524 -16.20 -6.66 4.57
C ASP A 524 -14.85 -7.36 4.71
N TYR A 525 -14.55 -7.82 5.93
CA TYR A 525 -13.29 -8.48 6.27
C TYR A 525 -13.47 -9.96 6.61
N THR A 526 -14.71 -10.47 6.62
CA THR A 526 -15.01 -11.83 7.08
C THR A 526 -15.59 -12.67 5.95
N ALA A 527 -15.06 -13.88 5.78
CA ALA A 527 -15.58 -14.87 4.85
C ALA A 527 -15.84 -16.20 5.55
N LEU A 528 -16.98 -16.82 5.25
CA LEU A 528 -17.29 -18.19 5.58
C LEU A 528 -16.90 -19.09 4.39
N ALA A 529 -16.09 -20.12 4.63
CA ALA A 529 -15.72 -21.12 3.65
C ALA A 529 -16.27 -22.51 4.07
N LEU A 530 -16.81 -23.23 3.12
CA LEU A 530 -17.20 -24.63 3.26
C LEU A 530 -16.42 -25.46 2.24
N THR A 531 -15.80 -26.55 2.69
CA THR A 531 -15.03 -27.45 1.84
C THR A 531 -15.45 -28.88 2.11
N TYR A 532 -15.73 -29.63 1.05
CA TYR A 532 -15.79 -31.08 1.07
C TYR A 532 -14.48 -31.63 0.54
N LYS A 533 -13.90 -32.61 1.21
CA LYS A 533 -12.63 -33.24 0.86
C LYS A 533 -12.80 -34.74 0.85
N HIS A 534 -12.33 -35.37 -0.22
CA HIS A 534 -12.24 -36.83 -0.35
C HIS A 534 -10.78 -37.21 -0.56
N GLU A 535 -10.28 -38.12 0.27
CA GLU A 535 -8.92 -38.65 0.21
C GLU A 535 -8.93 -40.17 0.26
N ALA A 536 -8.05 -40.79 -0.50
CA ALA A 536 -7.68 -42.19 -0.36
C ALA A 536 -6.22 -42.22 0.14
N VAL A 537 -5.99 -42.87 1.27
CA VAL A 537 -4.70 -42.96 1.95
C VAL A 537 -4.22 -44.39 1.95
N GLN A 538 -2.97 -44.61 1.51
CA GLN A 538 -2.28 -45.90 1.55
C GLN A 538 -1.06 -45.80 2.43
N ALA A 539 -0.90 -46.67 3.41
CA ALA A 539 0.24 -46.73 4.31
C ALA A 539 1.25 -47.78 3.87
N GLY A 540 2.50 -47.38 3.72
CA GLY A 540 3.61 -48.28 3.36
C GLY A 540 3.39 -49.03 2.04
N SER A 541 3.88 -50.24 2.00
CA SER A 541 3.74 -51.14 0.86
C SER A 541 2.42 -51.96 0.89
N THR A 542 1.51 -51.66 1.82
CA THR A 542 0.24 -52.39 1.88
C THR A 542 -0.68 -52.02 0.72
N PRO A 543 -1.32 -52.99 0.04
CA PRO A 543 -2.20 -52.68 -1.09
C PRO A 543 -3.55 -52.08 -0.67
N VAL A 544 -3.76 -51.81 0.63
CA VAL A 544 -5.06 -51.39 1.16
C VAL A 544 -5.13 -49.86 1.18
N TRP A 545 -6.15 -49.32 0.53
CA TRP A 545 -6.50 -47.89 0.55
C TRP A 545 -7.61 -47.66 1.58
N SER A 546 -7.42 -46.70 2.43
CA SER A 546 -8.44 -46.23 3.37
C SER A 546 -9.05 -44.93 2.86
N SER A 547 -10.39 -44.88 2.80
CA SER A 547 -11.10 -43.65 2.41
C SER A 547 -11.26 -42.71 3.57
N LEU A 548 -11.15 -41.43 3.28
CA LEU A 548 -11.32 -40.33 4.21
C LEU A 548 -12.18 -39.27 3.53
N ASP A 549 -13.37 -39.07 4.06
CA ASP A 549 -14.31 -38.04 3.61
C ASP A 549 -14.55 -37.05 4.71
N SER A 550 -14.27 -35.77 4.47
CA SER A 550 -14.42 -34.75 5.47
C SER A 550 -15.16 -33.50 4.98
N LEU A 551 -15.82 -32.84 5.93
CA LEU A 551 -16.42 -31.52 5.77
C LEU A 551 -15.68 -30.54 6.66
N ILE A 552 -15.27 -29.41 6.06
CA ILE A 552 -14.55 -28.34 6.73
C ILE A 552 -15.38 -27.06 6.65
N ALA A 553 -15.66 -26.46 7.79
CA ALA A 553 -16.24 -25.12 7.90
C ALA A 553 -15.19 -24.17 8.47
N ALA A 554 -14.91 -23.06 7.79
CA ALA A 554 -13.92 -22.11 8.23
C ALA A 554 -14.47 -20.68 8.18
N LEU A 555 -14.26 -19.94 9.28
CA LEU A 555 -14.50 -18.50 9.34
C LEU A 555 -13.14 -17.80 9.30
N ARG A 556 -12.97 -16.92 8.33
CA ARG A 556 -11.72 -16.17 8.11
C ARG A 556 -11.99 -14.67 8.17
N TYR A 557 -11.16 -13.97 8.92
CA TYR A 557 -11.14 -12.51 9.01
C TYR A 557 -9.75 -12.01 8.58
N ASP A 558 -9.70 -11.00 7.71
CA ASP A 558 -8.45 -10.42 7.20
C ASP A 558 -8.64 -8.92 6.95
N ASP A 559 -8.03 -8.08 7.79
CA ASP A 559 -8.03 -6.62 7.69
C ASP A 559 -6.62 -6.02 7.52
N VAL A 560 -5.65 -6.82 7.09
CA VAL A 560 -4.27 -6.34 6.90
C VAL A 560 -4.18 -5.28 5.81
N ASN A 561 -3.35 -4.27 6.05
CA ASN A 561 -3.16 -3.15 5.13
C ASN A 561 -2.44 -3.53 3.83
N ASN A 562 -1.62 -4.55 3.84
CA ASN A 562 -0.89 -5.07 2.69
C ASN A 562 -0.84 -6.60 2.75
N PRO A 563 -1.45 -7.33 1.79
CA PRO A 563 -1.46 -8.79 1.82
C PRO A 563 -0.07 -9.44 1.71
N ARG A 564 0.89 -8.77 1.07
CA ARG A 564 2.22 -9.30 0.80
C ARG A 564 3.21 -9.02 1.94
N PHE A 565 3.18 -7.81 2.48
CA PHE A 565 4.02 -7.38 3.59
C PHE A 565 3.18 -6.57 4.58
N PRO A 566 2.42 -7.25 5.47
CA PRO A 566 1.56 -6.59 6.43
C PRO A 566 2.37 -5.77 7.43
N THR A 567 1.97 -4.53 7.66
CA THR A 567 2.54 -3.68 8.69
C THR A 567 1.55 -3.35 9.80
N THR A 568 0.24 -3.44 9.49
CA THR A 568 -0.86 -3.26 10.43
C THR A 568 -2.04 -4.15 10.07
N GLY A 569 -2.89 -4.44 11.06
CA GLY A 569 -4.08 -5.28 10.89
C GLY A 569 -3.92 -6.68 11.46
N SER A 570 -4.83 -7.57 11.13
CA SER A 570 -4.84 -8.93 11.66
C SER A 570 -5.42 -9.93 10.66
N ARG A 571 -4.95 -11.18 10.76
CA ARG A 571 -5.57 -12.35 10.13
C ARG A 571 -6.02 -13.30 11.22
N ARG A 572 -7.28 -13.71 11.18
CA ARG A 572 -7.85 -14.63 12.16
C ARG A 572 -8.61 -15.71 11.41
N ALA A 573 -8.38 -16.95 11.77
CA ALA A 573 -9.10 -18.08 11.20
C ALA A 573 -9.50 -19.06 12.29
N ILE A 574 -10.71 -19.56 12.17
CA ILE A 574 -11.21 -20.70 12.94
C ILE A 574 -11.70 -21.70 11.91
N SER A 575 -11.26 -22.95 11.99
CA SER A 575 -11.79 -24.02 11.17
C SER A 575 -12.18 -25.23 12.01
N VAL A 576 -13.23 -25.91 11.58
CA VAL A 576 -13.69 -27.15 12.16
C VAL A 576 -13.79 -28.15 11.01
N GLU A 577 -13.10 -29.28 11.14
CA GLU A 577 -13.15 -30.41 10.23
C GLU A 577 -13.76 -31.62 10.94
N LYS A 578 -14.75 -32.25 10.31
CA LYS A 578 -15.30 -33.54 10.72
C LYS A 578 -15.15 -34.51 9.57
N ALA A 579 -14.44 -35.59 9.82
CA ALA A 579 -14.33 -36.74 8.93
C ALA A 579 -15.16 -37.91 9.42
N GLY A 580 -15.68 -38.68 8.47
CA GLY A 580 -16.51 -39.86 8.74
C GLY A 580 -17.89 -39.56 9.33
N GLY A 581 -18.62 -40.61 9.70
CA GLY A 581 -19.98 -40.52 10.25
C GLY A 581 -21.09 -40.26 9.24
N PHE A 582 -20.79 -39.61 8.12
CA PHE A 582 -21.69 -39.36 6.98
C PHE A 582 -21.29 -40.16 5.72
N ALA A 583 -20.07 -40.70 5.70
CA ALA A 583 -19.55 -41.61 4.67
C ALA A 583 -18.70 -42.70 5.33
N PRO A 584 -18.58 -43.91 4.73
CA PRO A 584 -17.68 -44.95 5.22
C PRO A 584 -16.22 -44.48 5.16
N GLY A 585 -15.43 -44.79 6.18
CA GLY A 585 -14.02 -44.44 6.18
C GLY A 585 -13.46 -44.10 7.57
N ILE A 586 -12.35 -43.39 7.58
CA ILE A 586 -11.68 -42.96 8.82
C ILE A 586 -12.48 -41.81 9.46
N GLU A 587 -12.71 -41.94 10.77
CA GLU A 587 -13.41 -40.92 11.57
C GLU A 587 -12.45 -40.14 12.43
N PHE A 588 -12.54 -38.80 12.39
CA PHE A 588 -11.85 -37.90 13.28
C PHE A 588 -12.51 -36.49 13.32
N ALA A 589 -12.07 -35.66 14.21
CA ALA A 589 -12.41 -34.23 14.25
C ALA A 589 -11.19 -33.36 14.51
N LYS A 590 -11.16 -32.17 13.89
CA LYS A 590 -10.15 -31.13 14.10
C LYS A 590 -10.79 -29.79 14.37
N ILE A 591 -10.18 -29.01 15.23
CA ILE A 591 -10.45 -27.57 15.40
C ILE A 591 -9.12 -26.84 15.30
N ASP A 592 -9.01 -25.92 14.35
CA ASP A 592 -7.82 -25.10 14.20
C ASP A 592 -8.15 -23.63 14.50
N LEU A 593 -7.29 -23.01 15.28
CA LEU A 593 -7.33 -21.59 15.59
C LEU A 593 -6.01 -20.98 15.12
N ASN A 594 -6.09 -19.94 14.31
CA ASN A 594 -4.90 -19.20 13.87
C ASN A 594 -5.18 -17.69 13.91
N TRP A 595 -4.42 -16.97 14.73
CA TRP A 595 -4.55 -15.53 14.91
C TRP A 595 -3.20 -14.88 14.71
N ILE A 596 -3.12 -13.96 13.75
CA ILE A 596 -1.92 -13.20 13.43
C ILE A 596 -2.24 -11.73 13.55
N PHE A 597 -1.39 -10.98 14.25
CA PHE A 597 -1.52 -9.55 14.46
C PHE A 597 -0.25 -8.85 13.98
N PHE A 598 -0.43 -7.72 13.31
CA PHE A 598 0.65 -6.86 12.85
C PHE A 598 0.46 -5.46 13.40
N SER A 599 1.53 -4.87 13.91
CA SER A 599 1.56 -3.48 14.36
C SER A 599 2.89 -2.84 13.99
N THR A 600 2.84 -1.62 13.47
CA THR A 600 4.07 -0.84 13.32
C THR A 600 4.65 -0.55 14.69
N LEU A 601 5.93 -0.89 14.86
CA LEU A 601 6.70 -0.59 16.05
C LEU A 601 7.82 0.38 15.65
N ARG A 602 8.18 1.30 16.53
CA ARG A 602 9.29 2.22 16.30
C ARG A 602 10.28 2.14 17.46
N VAL A 603 11.45 1.62 17.16
CA VAL A 603 12.60 1.64 18.08
C VAL A 603 13.59 2.68 17.55
N ASP A 604 13.80 3.75 18.32
CA ASP A 604 14.66 4.87 17.92
C ASP A 604 16.14 4.56 18.19
N LEU A 605 16.68 3.59 17.47
CA LEU A 605 18.12 3.42 17.36
C LEU A 605 18.61 4.08 16.05
N PRO A 606 19.80 4.69 16.02
CA PRO A 606 20.27 5.49 14.86
C PRO A 606 20.22 4.80 13.51
N PHE A 607 20.32 3.45 13.47
CA PHE A 607 20.29 2.64 12.26
C PHE A 607 18.90 2.01 11.98
N LEU A 608 17.96 2.10 12.93
CA LEU A 608 16.61 1.53 12.83
C LEU A 608 15.52 2.60 12.67
N ALA A 609 15.72 3.81 13.19
CA ALA A 609 14.71 4.86 13.31
C ALA A 609 14.02 5.24 11.99
N GLU A 610 14.70 5.01 10.87
CA GLU A 610 14.24 5.37 9.53
C GLU A 610 13.69 4.18 8.73
N ARG A 611 13.66 2.99 9.32
CA ARG A 611 13.26 1.76 8.65
C ARG A 611 11.84 1.38 9.03
N SER A 612 11.13 0.73 8.11
CA SER A 612 9.85 0.12 8.45
C SER A 612 10.09 -1.00 9.47
N GLN A 613 9.48 -0.84 10.64
CA GLN A 613 9.60 -1.77 11.75
C GLN A 613 8.21 -2.31 12.08
N VAL A 614 8.09 -3.61 12.19
CA VAL A 614 6.81 -4.29 12.42
C VAL A 614 6.97 -5.31 13.55
N ALA A 615 6.11 -5.23 14.55
CA ALA A 615 5.88 -6.31 15.49
C ALA A 615 4.80 -7.22 14.92
N ALA A 616 5.07 -8.51 14.82
CA ALA A 616 4.11 -9.51 14.40
C ALA A 616 3.99 -10.60 15.47
N ILE A 617 2.75 -11.01 15.75
CA ILE A 617 2.43 -12.04 16.75
C ILE A 617 1.51 -13.06 16.07
N ARG A 618 1.89 -14.33 16.12
CA ARG A 618 1.03 -15.44 15.72
C ARG A 618 0.69 -16.29 16.94
N LEU A 619 -0.57 -16.61 17.11
CA LEU A 619 -1.07 -17.61 18.04
C LEU A 619 -1.77 -18.69 17.23
N SER A 620 -1.34 -19.93 17.36
CA SER A 620 -1.93 -21.05 16.63
C SER A 620 -2.16 -22.23 17.56
N CYS A 621 -3.38 -22.77 17.56
CA CYS A 621 -3.72 -23.97 18.32
C CYS A 621 -4.44 -24.96 17.41
N GLY A 622 -4.10 -26.23 17.52
CA GLY A 622 -4.78 -27.34 16.88
C GLY A 622 -5.29 -28.33 17.92
N PHE A 623 -6.54 -28.73 17.79
CA PHE A 623 -7.18 -29.71 18.67
C PHE A 623 -7.73 -30.84 17.81
N GLY A 624 -7.06 -31.98 17.84
CA GLY A 624 -7.49 -33.20 17.15
C GLY A 624 -8.08 -34.22 18.12
N VAL A 625 -9.03 -34.98 17.62
CA VAL A 625 -9.65 -36.14 18.29
C VAL A 625 -9.60 -37.29 17.33
N ASP A 626 -9.00 -38.41 17.75
CA ASP A 626 -8.84 -39.63 16.99
C ASP A 626 -8.16 -39.43 15.62
N LEU A 627 -7.14 -38.56 15.57
CA LEU A 627 -6.45 -38.30 14.33
C LEU A 627 -5.66 -39.52 13.85
N PRO A 628 -5.85 -39.95 12.59
CA PRO A 628 -4.96 -40.90 11.97
C PRO A 628 -3.58 -40.28 11.75
N PHE A 629 -2.52 -41.06 11.63
CA PHE A 629 -1.14 -40.59 11.46
C PHE A 629 -0.99 -39.58 10.31
N SER A 630 -1.70 -39.78 9.20
CA SER A 630 -1.68 -38.89 8.05
C SER A 630 -2.31 -37.51 8.29
N GLN A 631 -2.94 -37.30 9.44
CA GLN A 631 -3.67 -36.07 9.79
C GLN A 631 -3.17 -35.44 11.09
N LEU A 632 -2.12 -36.00 11.71
CA LEU A 632 -1.46 -35.38 12.88
C LEU A 632 -0.89 -33.99 12.52
N TYR A 633 -0.74 -33.17 13.53
CA TYR A 633 -0.14 -31.84 13.37
C TYR A 633 1.38 -31.91 13.49
N ASP A 634 2.07 -31.17 12.64
CA ASP A 634 3.50 -30.95 12.76
C ASP A 634 3.79 -29.91 13.86
N PHE A 635 4.60 -30.30 14.84
CA PHE A 635 4.97 -29.50 15.99
C PHE A 635 6.50 -29.41 16.12
N GLY A 636 7.04 -28.28 15.74
CA GLY A 636 8.47 -28.03 15.47
C GLY A 636 8.72 -27.85 13.97
N GLY A 637 9.94 -27.50 13.60
CA GLY A 637 10.34 -27.26 12.22
C GLY A 637 10.07 -25.82 11.72
N PRO A 638 10.46 -25.53 10.47
CA PRO A 638 10.56 -24.17 9.92
C PRO A 638 9.21 -23.44 9.76
N THR A 639 8.08 -24.13 9.90
CA THR A 639 6.74 -23.54 9.73
C THR A 639 5.99 -23.33 11.05
N THR A 640 6.52 -23.89 12.15
CA THR A 640 5.89 -23.82 13.49
C THR A 640 6.83 -23.25 14.55
N ILE A 641 7.88 -24.00 14.95
CA ILE A 641 8.90 -23.57 15.91
C ILE A 641 10.26 -23.81 15.27
N ARG A 642 10.87 -22.75 14.76
CA ARG A 642 12.13 -22.78 13.99
C ARG A 642 13.28 -23.31 14.82
N GLY A 643 14.16 -24.09 14.22
CA GLY A 643 15.35 -24.64 14.86
C GLY A 643 15.11 -25.83 15.78
N VAL A 644 13.90 -26.35 15.80
CA VAL A 644 13.49 -27.50 16.63
C VAL A 644 13.02 -28.62 15.74
N ASP A 645 13.36 -29.88 16.06
CA ASP A 645 12.92 -31.02 15.28
C ASP A 645 11.39 -31.17 15.29
N THR A 646 10.86 -31.52 14.13
CA THR A 646 9.42 -31.72 13.95
C THR A 646 9.00 -33.01 14.65
N SER A 647 7.90 -32.95 15.38
CA SER A 647 7.20 -34.11 15.93
C SER A 647 5.73 -34.05 15.56
N SER A 648 5.09 -35.18 15.42
CA SER A 648 3.67 -35.28 15.10
C SER A 648 2.84 -35.36 16.38
N VAL A 649 1.85 -34.47 16.56
CA VAL A 649 1.04 -34.37 17.78
C VAL A 649 -0.45 -34.32 17.42
N GLN A 650 -1.31 -34.72 18.36
CA GLN A 650 -2.76 -34.59 18.18
C GLN A 650 -3.28 -33.20 18.56
N ARG A 651 -2.66 -32.57 19.57
CA ARG A 651 -3.10 -31.26 20.09
C ARG A 651 -1.91 -30.40 20.45
N PHE A 652 -1.96 -29.16 20.04
CA PHE A 652 -0.89 -28.20 20.34
C PHE A 652 -1.41 -26.78 20.50
N CYS A 653 -0.64 -25.93 21.17
CA CYS A 653 -0.70 -24.48 21.05
C CYS A 653 0.71 -23.93 20.89
N LEU A 654 0.85 -22.91 20.02
CA LEU A 654 2.12 -22.22 19.79
C LEU A 654 1.93 -20.71 19.66
N MET A 655 3.01 -19.99 19.96
CA MET A 655 3.14 -18.55 19.80
C MET A 655 4.46 -18.24 19.11
N ASN A 656 4.36 -17.42 18.05
CA ASN A 656 5.53 -16.83 17.39
C ASN A 656 5.50 -15.33 17.60
N LEU A 657 6.60 -14.76 18.02
CA LEU A 657 6.80 -13.31 18.15
C LEU A 657 7.90 -12.91 17.20
N GLU A 658 7.65 -11.89 16.40
CA GLU A 658 8.62 -11.37 15.44
C GLU A 658 8.74 -9.86 15.52
N TYR A 659 9.97 -9.39 15.46
CA TYR A 659 10.31 -8.01 15.22
C TYR A 659 11.01 -7.91 13.88
N ARG A 660 10.31 -7.40 12.89
CA ARG A 660 10.74 -7.30 11.48
C ARG A 660 11.23 -5.90 11.17
N VAL A 661 12.36 -5.80 10.51
CA VAL A 661 12.95 -4.53 10.05
C VAL A 661 13.26 -4.62 8.57
N ALA A 662 12.65 -3.79 7.75
CA ALA A 662 13.01 -3.66 6.35
C ALA A 662 14.36 -2.94 6.24
N LEU A 663 15.42 -3.65 5.86
CA LEU A 663 16.77 -3.09 5.75
C LEU A 663 16.92 -2.23 4.48
N VAL A 664 16.47 -2.74 3.37
CA VAL A 664 16.30 -2.07 2.07
C VAL A 664 15.09 -2.69 1.38
N GLU A 665 14.69 -2.17 0.24
CA GLU A 665 13.63 -2.78 -0.57
C GLU A 665 13.98 -4.23 -0.92
N GLY A 666 13.13 -5.18 -0.56
CA GLY A 666 13.33 -6.60 -0.78
C GLY A 666 14.27 -7.31 0.21
N LEU A 667 14.77 -6.64 1.26
CA LEU A 667 15.62 -7.27 2.28
C LEU A 667 15.10 -6.95 3.68
N THR A 668 14.73 -7.98 4.43
CA THR A 668 14.18 -7.88 5.79
C THR A 668 15.05 -8.63 6.79
N ALA A 669 15.32 -8.04 7.94
CA ALA A 669 15.87 -8.74 9.09
C ALA A 669 14.78 -8.91 10.14
N THR A 670 14.67 -10.10 10.71
CA THR A 670 13.68 -10.43 11.75
C THR A 670 14.38 -11.02 12.97
N LEU A 671 14.09 -10.46 14.13
CA LEU A 671 14.38 -11.11 15.41
C LEU A 671 13.13 -11.86 15.84
N PHE A 672 13.24 -13.13 16.21
CA PHE A 672 12.09 -13.93 16.57
C PHE A 672 12.24 -14.72 17.88
N PHE A 673 11.11 -15.00 18.47
CA PHE A 673 10.93 -15.98 19.55
C PHE A 673 9.77 -16.90 19.16
N ASP A 674 9.99 -18.20 19.14
CA ASP A 674 9.00 -19.22 18.89
C ASP A 674 8.85 -20.07 20.15
N GLY A 675 7.61 -20.35 20.55
CA GLY A 675 7.33 -21.21 21.69
C GLY A 675 6.03 -21.99 21.49
N GLY A 676 5.99 -23.22 21.97
CA GLY A 676 4.78 -24.03 21.88
C GLY A 676 4.78 -25.18 22.88
N VAL A 677 3.61 -25.76 23.06
CA VAL A 677 3.36 -26.87 23.94
C VAL A 677 2.51 -27.94 23.24
N ASP A 678 2.99 -29.17 23.30
CA ASP A 678 2.16 -30.38 23.05
C ASP A 678 1.20 -30.53 24.21
N LEU A 679 -0.10 -30.44 23.93
CA LEU A 679 -1.16 -30.49 24.95
C LEU A 679 -1.44 -31.93 25.42
N ASP A 680 -0.91 -32.94 24.74
CA ASP A 680 -0.98 -34.33 25.17
C ASP A 680 0.13 -34.66 26.18
N HIS A 681 1.23 -33.90 26.13
CA HIS A 681 2.40 -34.06 26.99
C HIS A 681 2.83 -32.70 27.57
N VAL A 682 2.05 -32.15 28.50
CA VAL A 682 2.35 -30.85 29.15
C VAL A 682 3.44 -31.02 30.19
N ASN A 683 4.68 -31.14 29.72
CA ASN A 683 5.90 -31.25 30.54
C ASN A 683 7.10 -30.58 29.82
N ALA A 684 8.30 -30.70 30.36
CA ALA A 684 9.48 -30.10 29.77
C ALA A 684 9.85 -30.69 28.38
N GLU A 685 9.48 -31.93 28.10
CA GLU A 685 9.74 -32.58 26.82
C GLU A 685 8.71 -32.15 25.75
N GLY A 686 7.45 -31.99 26.16
CA GLY A 686 6.37 -31.47 25.29
C GLY A 686 6.39 -29.96 25.08
N THR A 687 7.28 -29.21 25.78
CA THR A 687 7.42 -27.77 25.57
C THR A 687 8.66 -27.49 24.72
N LYS A 688 8.46 -26.82 23.58
CA LYS A 688 9.53 -26.44 22.66
C LYS A 688 9.63 -24.93 22.58
N THR A 689 10.85 -24.41 22.65
CA THR A 689 11.10 -22.95 22.53
C THR A 689 12.38 -22.69 21.76
N ALA A 690 12.39 -21.63 20.97
CA ALA A 690 13.55 -21.17 20.22
C ALA A 690 13.57 -19.66 20.06
N VAL A 691 14.77 -19.12 19.89
CA VAL A 691 15.01 -17.73 19.50
C VAL A 691 15.91 -17.70 18.28
N GLY A 692 15.87 -16.63 17.52
CA GLY A 692 16.76 -16.54 16.37
C GLY A 692 16.68 -15.25 15.60
N LEU A 693 17.46 -15.26 14.53
CA LEU A 693 17.54 -14.19 13.54
C LEU A 693 17.15 -14.76 12.17
N GLU A 694 16.30 -14.05 11.46
CA GLU A 694 15.93 -14.37 10.09
C GLU A 694 16.43 -13.26 9.15
N LEU A 695 16.97 -13.64 8.02
CA LEU A 695 17.26 -12.77 6.90
C LEU A 695 16.34 -13.16 5.74
N GLY A 696 15.37 -12.31 5.43
CA GLY A 696 14.43 -12.50 4.35
C GLY A 696 14.79 -11.67 3.12
N ILE A 697 14.85 -12.30 1.95
CA ILE A 697 15.19 -11.68 0.68
C ILE A 697 14.02 -11.86 -0.29
N GLU A 698 13.47 -10.76 -0.79
CA GLU A 698 12.47 -10.77 -1.87
C GLU A 698 13.14 -10.38 -3.19
N ALA A 699 13.23 -11.32 -4.12
CA ALA A 699 13.79 -11.10 -5.45
C ALA A 699 12.94 -11.81 -6.50
N ALA A 700 12.67 -11.14 -7.62
CA ALA A 700 11.90 -11.68 -8.75
C ALA A 700 10.53 -12.29 -8.36
N GLY A 701 9.89 -11.76 -7.31
CA GLY A 701 8.60 -12.24 -6.81
C GLY A 701 8.68 -13.49 -5.93
N MET A 702 9.88 -13.96 -5.60
CA MET A 702 10.14 -15.01 -4.62
C MET A 702 10.62 -14.41 -3.32
N TYR A 703 10.19 -15.00 -2.19
CA TYR A 703 10.72 -14.69 -0.87
C TYR A 703 11.56 -15.87 -0.39
N VAL A 704 12.81 -15.61 -0.04
CA VAL A 704 13.73 -16.60 0.52
C VAL A 704 14.14 -16.12 1.90
N ARG A 705 14.03 -16.96 2.91
CA ARG A 705 14.52 -16.68 4.25
C ARG A 705 15.63 -17.65 4.65
N LEU A 706 16.56 -17.13 5.40
CA LEU A 706 17.59 -17.87 6.11
C LEU A 706 17.39 -17.61 7.60
N ASP A 707 17.07 -18.66 8.34
CA ASP A 707 16.85 -18.62 9.77
C ASP A 707 18.09 -19.14 10.50
N MET A 708 18.56 -18.40 11.48
CA MET A 708 19.63 -18.80 12.41
C MET A 708 19.00 -18.97 13.79
N CYS A 709 18.83 -20.20 14.23
CA CYS A 709 17.98 -20.58 15.36
C CYS A 709 18.80 -21.13 16.52
N TRP A 710 18.42 -20.78 17.73
CA TRP A 710 18.89 -21.38 18.97
C TRP A 710 17.74 -21.96 19.75
N GLN A 711 17.73 -23.27 19.94
CA GLN A 711 16.76 -23.95 20.80
C GLN A 711 17.05 -23.59 22.26
N LEU A 712 15.99 -23.32 23.03
CA LEU A 712 16.07 -23.03 24.46
C LEU A 712 15.58 -24.23 25.29
N GLY A 713 16.05 -24.35 26.55
CA GLY A 713 15.63 -25.42 27.48
C GLY A 713 16.49 -26.69 27.40
N THR A 714 15.86 -27.85 27.56
CA THR A 714 16.53 -29.16 27.50
C THR A 714 17.05 -29.41 26.09
N GLY A 715 18.36 -29.41 25.89
CA GLY A 715 18.99 -29.53 24.57
C GLY A 715 19.57 -28.22 24.02
N MET A 716 19.70 -27.20 24.87
CA MET A 716 20.30 -25.92 24.48
C MET A 716 21.69 -26.14 23.85
N SER A 717 21.85 -25.69 22.61
CA SER A 717 23.14 -25.66 21.90
C SER A 717 23.59 -24.21 21.72
N LEU A 718 24.88 -23.96 21.94
CA LEU A 718 25.51 -22.68 21.62
C LEU A 718 25.72 -22.50 20.11
N VAL A 719 25.72 -23.62 19.35
CA VAL A 719 25.84 -23.60 17.89
C VAL A 719 24.44 -23.41 17.31
N PRO A 720 24.22 -22.39 16.50
CA PRO A 720 22.93 -22.19 15.87
C PRO A 720 22.63 -23.26 14.82
N ARG A 721 21.37 -23.62 14.70
CA ARG A 721 20.85 -24.39 13.58
C ARG A 721 20.45 -23.41 12.47
N PHE A 722 20.77 -23.74 11.22
CA PHE A 722 20.41 -22.97 10.05
C PHE A 722 19.26 -23.66 9.32
N GLU A 723 18.21 -22.89 9.02
CA GLU A 723 17.06 -23.35 8.24
C GLU A 723 16.79 -22.41 7.07
N PHE A 724 16.22 -22.95 6.01
CA PHE A 724 15.83 -22.18 4.83
C PHE A 724 14.33 -22.27 4.61
N GLY A 725 13.71 -21.16 4.21
CA GLY A 725 12.29 -21.11 3.86
C GLY A 725 12.05 -20.29 2.60
N PHE A 726 10.93 -20.55 1.91
CA PHE A 726 10.56 -19.88 0.66
C PHE A 726 9.27 -19.06 0.80
N SER A 727 8.92 -18.68 1.99
CA SER A 727 7.83 -17.77 2.34
C SER A 727 8.15 -17.08 3.65
N PRO A 728 7.55 -15.93 3.95
CA PRO A 728 7.51 -15.43 5.33
C PRO A 728 6.97 -16.53 6.26
N MET A 729 7.34 -16.48 7.54
CA MET A 729 6.87 -17.46 8.53
C MET A 729 5.33 -17.43 8.63
N PHE A 730 4.71 -16.21 8.57
CA PHE A 730 3.27 -16.01 8.57
C PHE A 730 2.86 -14.65 8.03
#